data_193a3213ca0ef46143f73312b03747c4
#
_entry.id   193a3213ca0ef46143f73312b03747c4
#
_cell.length_a   1.000
_cell.length_b   1.000
_cell.length_c   1.000
_cell.angle_alpha   90.00
_cell.angle_beta   90.00
_cell.angle_gamma   90.00
#
_symmetry.space_group_name_H-M   'P 1'
#
loop_
_entity.id
_entity.type
_entity.pdbx_description
1 polymer ?
#
loop_
_entity_poly.entity_id
_entity_poly.type
_entity_poly.pdbx_seq_one_letter_code
_entity_poly.pdbx_strand_id
1 'polypeptide(L)'
;MKIICHITLLVVLLLFTLPGLAQVNITGRILSESGKALPGAAVQIGHTSASSDASGRFTLTVNPAEIYMLRYSAENHFPMVHSYSALDFAWQQETPSAETVIVPDVTLVELSEGRIMLAFGGDTMMGRRFSKPAQGDPVLIREEHRAEDTVALLQYIRPYLELADYTSVNLETQVMDAQPEQNAPKSFVFYTPPESLLALKVSGIDYVTLGNNHTYDYLAEGLESTIEALDISGLAWSGAGMTETESLKPYRVEIGGNPMSFLGYVGWTGNFSPNQVAQGTEKGGAGYGTTENIHNAVRGEVTQGNLPVIQYHGSREYTDEPTLVTETRLKQSIDDGAVLAIAHHPHVVQGFEIYNEKLIAWSMGNFMFDQFHYATKRSYLLYVWMDRDRLHRAEVMPLRIKGYVPMPATDTERQSILKRVNELSGRRGLVLQSSGGNAAINPAMQAKQPFTRSALTVPAMGQTNGGTIWPLSDRAWNEPVESVAVDSEDPTRIRLGQNLLPMGHLESHYLFDAPDRSWISDGSQTVVAMDDAPSGKNVMQLVVPAGQDAGTIGMRTFEYTFEPGTPSSFVVAARTDAPATVTAYQQWRKRNENRFEALETAKLRAIGQRELTAGGWQELRFDFDSPRVTAISYRVVLKVTPLDSAEEHRTWFDDIALIEWLSPPLGAGEVPPHIANKQASHAGFVTRYPH
;
A
#
# COMPACT_ATOMS: atom_id res chain seq x y z
N MET A 1 -48.07 60.29 -36.43
CA MET A 1 -46.63 60.58 -36.45
C MET A 1 -46.01 59.80 -35.30
N LYS A 2 -45.46 58.63 -35.59
CA LYS A 2 -44.83 57.74 -34.60
C LYS A 2 -43.34 57.92 -34.70
N ILE A 3 -42.72 58.37 -33.62
CA ILE A 3 -41.25 58.45 -33.51
C ILE A 3 -40.76 57.09 -32.96
N ILE A 4 -39.96 56.40 -33.77
CA ILE A 4 -39.30 55.15 -33.40
C ILE A 4 -37.93 55.52 -32.81
N CYS A 5 -37.73 55.27 -31.53
CA CYS A 5 -36.45 55.43 -30.86
C CYS A 5 -35.66 54.12 -31.01
N HIS A 6 -34.53 54.15 -31.71
CA HIS A 6 -33.58 53.06 -31.80
C HIS A 6 -32.64 53.14 -30.60
N ILE A 7 -32.71 52.16 -29.70
CA ILE A 7 -31.71 51.95 -28.63
C ILE A 7 -30.69 50.98 -29.17
N THR A 8 -29.49 51.47 -29.46
CA THR A 8 -28.36 50.66 -29.84
C THR A 8 -27.74 50.08 -28.55
N LEU A 9 -27.91 48.79 -28.33
CA LEU A 9 -27.34 48.08 -27.17
C LEU A 9 -25.85 47.77 -27.50
N LEU A 10 -24.95 48.51 -26.86
CA LEU A 10 -23.49 48.29 -26.91
C LEU A 10 -23.17 47.11 -25.97
N VAL A 11 -22.98 45.90 -26.52
CA VAL A 11 -22.47 44.76 -25.74
C VAL A 11 -20.97 44.92 -25.62
N VAL A 12 -20.52 45.39 -24.48
CA VAL A 12 -19.08 45.34 -24.10
C VAL A 12 -18.76 43.91 -23.68
N LEU A 13 -18.12 43.15 -24.57
CA LEU A 13 -17.50 41.87 -24.19
C LEU A 13 -16.31 42.19 -23.28
N LEU A 14 -16.51 42.10 -21.98
CA LEU A 14 -15.43 41.98 -21.01
C LEU A 14 -14.82 40.58 -21.21
N LEU A 15 -13.76 40.48 -21.97
CA LEU A 15 -12.82 39.38 -21.96
C LEU A 15 -12.18 39.34 -20.58
N PHE A 16 -12.78 38.60 -19.65
CA PHE A 16 -12.05 38.14 -18.48
C PHE A 16 -10.93 37.22 -18.98
N THR A 17 -9.73 37.75 -19.09
CA THR A 17 -8.54 36.92 -19.10
C THR A 17 -8.49 36.23 -17.74
N LEU A 18 -8.96 34.99 -17.69
CA LEU A 18 -8.62 34.10 -16.60
C LEU A 18 -7.10 34.15 -16.47
N PRO A 19 -6.55 34.39 -15.27
CA PRO A 19 -5.10 34.26 -15.09
C PRO A 19 -4.76 32.86 -15.60
N GLY A 20 -3.91 32.78 -16.61
CA GLY A 20 -3.45 31.51 -17.13
C GLY A 20 -2.85 30.73 -15.94
N LEU A 21 -3.36 29.56 -15.66
CA LEU A 21 -2.77 28.66 -14.68
C LEU A 21 -1.29 28.52 -15.08
N ALA A 22 -0.38 28.87 -14.19
CA ALA A 22 1.04 28.76 -14.44
C ALA A 22 1.32 27.30 -14.85
N GLN A 23 1.86 27.09 -16.04
CA GLN A 23 2.19 25.76 -16.54
C GLN A 23 3.40 25.20 -15.78
N VAL A 24 3.45 23.88 -15.64
CA VAL A 24 4.57 23.16 -15.04
C VAL A 24 5.42 22.54 -16.12
N ASN A 25 6.72 22.82 -16.13
CA ASN A 25 7.69 22.18 -16.99
C ASN A 25 8.30 20.99 -16.28
N ILE A 26 7.98 19.79 -16.66
CA ILE A 26 8.55 18.57 -16.14
C ILE A 26 9.75 18.19 -17.01
N THR A 27 10.94 18.12 -16.42
CA THR A 27 12.16 17.71 -17.11
C THR A 27 12.76 16.46 -16.44
N GLY A 28 13.42 15.65 -17.24
CA GLY A 28 14.07 14.43 -16.77
C GLY A 28 14.98 13.87 -17.84
N ARG A 29 15.50 12.68 -17.61
CA ARG A 29 16.40 11.99 -18.53
C ARG A 29 15.99 10.53 -18.69
N ILE A 30 16.07 10.03 -19.92
CA ILE A 30 15.77 8.65 -20.27
C ILE A 30 17.07 7.97 -20.68
N LEU A 31 17.36 6.85 -20.04
CA LEU A 31 18.58 6.08 -20.21
C LEU A 31 18.26 4.63 -20.62
N SER A 32 19.18 4.01 -21.31
CA SER A 32 19.23 2.56 -21.45
C SER A 32 19.79 1.93 -20.17
N GLU A 33 19.70 0.61 -20.05
CA GLU A 33 20.28 -0.16 -18.94
C GLU A 33 21.81 -0.03 -18.82
N SER A 34 22.49 0.30 -19.90
CA SER A 34 23.93 0.60 -19.89
C SER A 34 24.26 2.03 -19.42
N GLY A 35 23.25 2.81 -19.01
CA GLY A 35 23.40 4.21 -18.60
C GLY A 35 23.59 5.20 -19.76
N LYS A 36 23.43 4.76 -21.00
CA LYS A 36 23.52 5.63 -22.17
C LYS A 36 22.22 6.39 -22.36
N ALA A 37 22.33 7.65 -22.81
CA ALA A 37 21.18 8.44 -23.21
C ALA A 37 20.37 7.74 -24.31
N LEU A 38 19.05 7.86 -24.26
CA LEU A 38 18.14 7.40 -25.31
C LEU A 38 17.56 8.64 -26.03
N PRO A 39 18.15 9.08 -27.15
CA PRO A 39 17.60 10.16 -27.95
C PRO A 39 16.32 9.74 -28.66
N GLY A 40 15.37 10.68 -28.80
CA GLY A 40 14.11 10.43 -29.51
C GLY A 40 13.10 9.59 -28.73
N ALA A 41 13.40 9.21 -27.48
CA ALA A 41 12.45 8.52 -26.62
C ALA A 41 11.26 9.46 -26.30
N ALA A 42 10.05 8.94 -26.36
CA ALA A 42 8.84 9.70 -26.11
C ALA A 42 8.45 9.67 -24.63
N VAL A 43 8.00 10.83 -24.14
CA VAL A 43 7.36 10.98 -22.81
C VAL A 43 5.99 11.57 -23.01
N GLN A 44 4.97 11.01 -22.39
CA GLN A 44 3.58 11.39 -22.58
C GLN A 44 2.83 11.51 -21.24
N ILE A 45 2.02 12.57 -21.13
CA ILE A 45 0.98 12.73 -20.10
C ILE A 45 -0.34 13.05 -20.82
N GLY A 46 -1.33 12.18 -20.75
CA GLY A 46 -2.58 12.34 -21.48
C GLY A 46 -2.32 12.53 -22.99
N HIS A 47 -2.69 13.69 -23.52
CA HIS A 47 -2.47 14.04 -24.94
C HIS A 47 -1.20 14.86 -25.19
N THR A 48 -0.48 15.26 -24.14
CA THR A 48 0.75 16.05 -24.26
C THR A 48 1.96 15.12 -24.32
N SER A 49 2.85 15.35 -25.28
CA SER A 49 4.06 14.53 -25.45
C SER A 49 5.27 15.39 -25.77
N ALA A 50 6.45 14.88 -25.42
CA ALA A 50 7.75 15.42 -25.78
C ALA A 50 8.70 14.27 -26.16
N SER A 51 9.77 14.59 -26.90
CA SER A 51 10.84 13.64 -27.21
C SER A 51 12.13 14.06 -26.51
N SER A 52 12.93 13.09 -26.11
CA SER A 52 14.25 13.33 -25.54
C SER A 52 15.26 13.80 -26.60
N ASP A 53 16.17 14.66 -26.18
CA ASP A 53 17.28 15.17 -26.98
C ASP A 53 18.47 14.17 -27.07
N ALA A 54 19.57 14.61 -27.69
CA ALA A 54 20.78 13.80 -27.85
C ALA A 54 21.40 13.36 -26.50
N SER A 55 21.12 14.05 -25.41
CA SER A 55 21.55 13.71 -24.05
C SER A 55 20.53 12.87 -23.27
N GLY A 56 19.44 12.47 -23.91
CA GLY A 56 18.33 11.75 -23.31
C GLY A 56 17.40 12.64 -22.48
N ARG A 57 17.58 13.97 -22.46
CA ARG A 57 16.77 14.90 -21.70
C ARG A 57 15.48 15.24 -22.44
N PHE A 58 14.41 15.36 -21.67
CA PHE A 58 13.12 15.86 -22.15
C PHE A 58 12.63 17.00 -21.28
N THR A 59 11.74 17.82 -21.85
CA THR A 59 10.94 18.80 -21.12
C THR A 59 9.51 18.71 -21.64
N LEU A 60 8.57 18.53 -20.72
CA LEU A 60 7.14 18.42 -21.01
C LEU A 60 6.41 19.52 -20.26
N THR A 61 5.69 20.38 -20.96
CA THR A 61 4.91 21.46 -20.38
C THR A 61 3.46 21.02 -20.21
N VAL A 62 2.97 21.03 -18.97
CA VAL A 62 1.64 20.55 -18.61
C VAL A 62 0.91 21.50 -17.67
N ASN A 63 -0.40 21.33 -17.58
CA ASN A 63 -1.17 22.03 -16.56
C ASN A 63 -0.85 21.46 -15.15
N PRO A 64 -0.94 22.27 -14.10
CA PRO A 64 -0.82 21.78 -12.73
C PRO A 64 -1.81 20.67 -12.44
N ALA A 65 -1.33 19.59 -11.83
CA ALA A 65 -2.10 18.45 -11.40
C ALA A 65 -1.55 17.92 -10.07
N GLU A 66 -2.35 17.19 -9.32
CA GLU A 66 -1.86 16.53 -8.10
C GLU A 66 -1.03 15.29 -8.40
N ILE A 67 -1.40 14.57 -9.46
CA ILE A 67 -0.63 13.42 -9.96
C ILE A 67 -0.31 13.62 -11.43
N TYR A 68 0.93 13.37 -11.76
CA TYR A 68 1.47 13.32 -13.11
C TYR A 68 1.86 11.88 -13.43
N MET A 69 1.10 11.24 -14.30
CA MET A 69 1.42 9.90 -14.78
C MET A 69 2.15 10.02 -16.11
N LEU A 70 3.46 9.78 -16.09
CA LEU A 70 4.34 9.86 -17.25
C LEU A 70 4.53 8.48 -17.86
N ARG A 71 4.15 8.33 -19.12
CA ARG A 71 4.46 7.16 -19.93
C ARG A 71 5.69 7.41 -20.76
N TYR A 72 6.66 6.51 -20.65
CA TYR A 72 7.94 6.55 -21.36
C TYR A 72 7.98 5.42 -22.38
N SER A 73 8.47 5.72 -23.60
CA SER A 73 8.66 4.71 -24.65
C SER A 73 9.84 5.08 -25.54
N ALA A 74 10.56 4.08 -25.99
CA ALA A 74 11.62 4.22 -26.98
C ALA A 74 11.60 3.03 -27.93
N GLU A 75 12.13 3.23 -29.15
CA GLU A 75 12.28 2.12 -30.10
C GLU A 75 13.13 1.00 -29.49
N ASN A 76 12.71 -0.25 -29.70
CA ASN A 76 13.35 -1.45 -29.18
C ASN A 76 13.50 -1.49 -27.64
N HIS A 77 12.60 -0.83 -26.89
CA HIS A 77 12.56 -0.88 -25.44
C HIS A 77 11.16 -1.16 -24.91
N PHE A 78 11.06 -1.83 -23.78
CA PHE A 78 9.82 -1.97 -23.05
C PHE A 78 9.36 -0.59 -22.55
N PRO A 79 8.07 -0.23 -22.72
CA PRO A 79 7.55 1.01 -22.19
C PRO A 79 7.43 0.95 -20.67
N MET A 80 7.51 2.11 -20.02
CA MET A 80 7.34 2.25 -18.58
C MET A 80 6.39 3.40 -18.24
N VAL A 81 5.74 3.30 -17.08
CA VAL A 81 4.92 4.37 -16.52
C VAL A 81 5.41 4.68 -15.11
N HIS A 82 5.61 5.96 -14.82
CA HIS A 82 5.91 6.45 -13.49
C HIS A 82 4.95 7.56 -13.10
N SER A 83 4.45 7.51 -11.86
CA SER A 83 3.60 8.55 -11.30
C SER A 83 4.37 9.39 -10.29
N TYR A 84 4.14 10.69 -10.34
CA TYR A 84 4.69 11.66 -9.40
C TYR A 84 3.57 12.56 -8.89
N SER A 85 3.56 12.85 -7.60
CA SER A 85 2.60 13.78 -7.05
C SER A 85 3.12 15.21 -7.07
N ALA A 86 2.20 16.12 -6.86
CA ALA A 86 2.52 17.49 -6.57
C ALA A 86 3.50 17.63 -5.39
N LEU A 87 3.41 16.76 -4.40
CA LEU A 87 4.32 16.75 -3.25
C LEU A 87 5.71 16.22 -3.58
N ASP A 88 5.85 15.31 -4.54
CA ASP A 88 7.16 14.92 -5.05
C ASP A 88 7.93 16.13 -5.58
N PHE A 89 7.23 17.16 -6.06
CA PHE A 89 7.80 18.36 -6.62
C PHE A 89 7.98 19.51 -5.60
N ALA A 90 7.51 19.35 -4.35
CA ALA A 90 7.51 20.41 -3.33
C ALA A 90 8.91 20.87 -2.89
N TRP A 91 9.90 20.06 -3.06
CA TRP A 91 11.13 20.17 -2.28
C TRP A 91 12.35 20.60 -3.08
N GLN A 92 12.19 20.79 -4.38
CA GLN A 92 13.32 21.08 -5.27
C GLN A 92 13.64 22.56 -5.38
N GLN A 93 12.82 23.43 -4.79
CA GLN A 93 12.91 24.86 -5.11
C GLN A 93 13.31 25.71 -3.90
N GLU A 94 14.43 26.39 -4.04
CA GLU A 94 14.82 27.51 -3.17
C GLU A 94 13.89 28.71 -3.33
N THR A 95 13.07 28.76 -4.39
CA THR A 95 12.09 29.83 -4.65
C THR A 95 10.82 29.29 -5.32
N PRO A 96 9.62 29.75 -4.90
CA PRO A 96 8.33 29.28 -5.44
C PRO A 96 8.04 29.64 -6.91
N SER A 97 8.96 30.28 -7.60
CA SER A 97 8.78 30.78 -8.96
C SER A 97 9.37 29.89 -10.06
N ALA A 98 9.96 28.76 -9.72
CA ALA A 98 10.50 27.89 -10.76
C ALA A 98 9.38 27.05 -11.36
N GLU A 99 9.05 27.38 -12.59
CA GLU A 99 8.09 26.67 -13.44
C GLU A 99 8.61 25.30 -13.89
N THR A 100 9.81 24.90 -13.47
CA THR A 100 10.46 23.66 -13.92
C THR A 100 10.74 22.73 -12.76
N VAL A 101 10.27 21.49 -12.87
CA VAL A 101 10.50 20.40 -11.92
C VAL A 101 11.28 19.26 -12.58
N ILE A 102 12.15 18.61 -11.82
CA ILE A 102 13.02 17.54 -12.32
C ILE A 102 12.52 16.19 -11.80
N VAL A 103 12.23 15.27 -12.70
CA VAL A 103 11.96 13.87 -12.35
C VAL A 103 13.25 13.05 -12.37
N PRO A 104 13.35 11.96 -11.57
CA PRO A 104 14.51 11.09 -11.60
C PRO A 104 14.74 10.48 -13.00
N ASP A 105 15.99 10.12 -13.26
CA ASP A 105 16.35 9.41 -14.47
C ASP A 105 15.58 8.10 -14.57
N VAL A 106 14.98 7.84 -15.72
CA VAL A 106 14.24 6.61 -16.02
C VAL A 106 15.12 5.71 -16.89
N THR A 107 15.24 4.46 -16.48
CA THR A 107 15.94 3.43 -17.27
C THR A 107 14.92 2.59 -18.00
N LEU A 108 15.00 2.49 -19.32
CA LEU A 108 14.19 1.58 -20.12
C LEU A 108 14.95 0.30 -20.42
N VAL A 109 14.25 -0.82 -20.32
CA VAL A 109 14.78 -2.15 -20.60
C VAL A 109 14.71 -2.42 -22.09
N GLU A 110 15.81 -2.87 -22.69
CA GLU A 110 15.91 -3.17 -24.11
C GLU A 110 15.11 -4.42 -24.48
N LEU A 111 14.35 -4.38 -25.55
CA LEU A 111 13.72 -5.54 -26.17
C LEU A 111 14.82 -6.44 -26.74
N SER A 112 14.77 -7.72 -26.43
CA SER A 112 15.69 -8.73 -26.91
C SER A 112 14.91 -9.98 -27.31
N GLU A 113 15.43 -10.76 -28.24
CA GLU A 113 14.79 -12.01 -28.66
C GLU A 113 14.59 -12.95 -27.46
N GLY A 114 13.36 -13.39 -27.25
CA GLY A 114 12.99 -14.25 -26.11
C GLY A 114 12.91 -13.54 -24.76
N ARG A 115 13.17 -12.24 -24.67
CA ARG A 115 12.96 -11.48 -23.44
C ARG A 115 11.49 -11.18 -23.27
N ILE A 116 10.95 -11.47 -22.08
CA ILE A 116 9.58 -11.18 -21.69
C ILE A 116 9.53 -10.35 -20.43
N MET A 117 8.46 -9.59 -20.27
CA MET A 117 8.14 -8.83 -19.07
C MET A 117 6.93 -9.44 -18.37
N LEU A 118 7.13 -9.99 -17.18
CA LEU A 118 6.07 -10.50 -16.32
C LEU A 118 5.71 -9.45 -15.27
N ALA A 119 4.45 -9.41 -14.85
CA ALA A 119 4.01 -8.59 -13.73
C ALA A 119 3.31 -9.44 -12.67
N PHE A 120 3.59 -9.14 -11.39
CA PHE A 120 2.98 -9.83 -10.26
C PHE A 120 2.39 -8.82 -9.28
N GLY A 121 1.11 -9.00 -8.94
CA GLY A 121 0.45 -8.33 -7.83
C GLY A 121 0.24 -9.28 -6.64
N GLY A 122 -0.24 -8.72 -5.53
CA GLY A 122 -0.46 -9.45 -4.29
C GLY A 122 -1.86 -10.06 -4.14
N ASP A 123 -2.30 -10.16 -2.88
CA ASP A 123 -3.57 -10.77 -2.51
C ASP A 123 -4.76 -9.92 -2.96
N THR A 124 -5.74 -10.57 -3.59
CA THR A 124 -6.87 -9.91 -4.27
C THR A 124 -8.20 -10.51 -3.82
N MET A 125 -9.08 -9.67 -3.29
CA MET A 125 -10.45 -10.00 -2.89
C MET A 125 -11.32 -8.75 -3.03
N MET A 126 -12.44 -8.83 -3.75
CA MET A 126 -13.40 -7.75 -3.97
C MET A 126 -14.77 -8.06 -3.34
N GLY A 127 -14.76 -8.62 -2.14
CA GLY A 127 -15.94 -8.97 -1.37
C GLY A 127 -16.13 -8.11 -0.11
N ARG A 128 -16.98 -8.57 0.79
CA ARG A 128 -17.15 -7.99 2.14
C ARG A 128 -17.41 -6.48 2.11
N ARG A 129 -16.46 -5.66 2.60
CA ARG A 129 -16.61 -4.21 2.75
C ARG A 129 -16.69 -3.44 1.43
N PHE A 130 -16.36 -4.05 0.32
CA PHE A 130 -16.60 -3.44 -0.98
C PHE A 130 -18.10 -3.25 -1.27
N SER A 131 -18.93 -4.21 -0.85
CA SER A 131 -20.40 -4.14 -1.04
C SER A 131 -21.15 -3.83 0.26
N LYS A 132 -20.59 -4.24 1.40
CA LYS A 132 -21.18 -4.06 2.74
C LYS A 132 -20.18 -3.31 3.64
N PRO A 133 -19.95 -2.03 3.40
CA PRO A 133 -18.98 -1.24 4.14
C PRO A 133 -19.34 -1.11 5.61
N ALA A 134 -18.38 -0.66 6.42
CA ALA A 134 -18.66 -0.19 7.77
C ALA A 134 -19.55 1.07 7.72
N GLN A 135 -20.20 1.38 8.84
CA GLN A 135 -21.09 2.53 8.91
C GLN A 135 -20.34 3.84 8.57
N GLY A 136 -20.86 4.58 7.61
CA GLY A 136 -20.28 5.84 7.15
C GLY A 136 -19.36 5.70 5.94
N ASP A 137 -18.93 4.49 5.58
CA ASP A 137 -18.10 4.27 4.40
C ASP A 137 -18.94 4.14 3.13
N PRO A 138 -18.39 4.51 1.96
CA PRO A 138 -19.10 4.36 0.70
C PRO A 138 -19.20 2.89 0.27
N VAL A 139 -20.31 2.53 -0.36
CA VAL A 139 -20.42 1.26 -1.08
C VAL A 139 -19.61 1.36 -2.37
N LEU A 140 -18.60 0.52 -2.52
CA LEU A 140 -17.70 0.52 -3.68
C LEU A 140 -18.22 -0.32 -4.84
N ILE A 141 -18.89 -1.41 -4.53
CA ILE A 141 -19.52 -2.31 -5.50
C ILE A 141 -21.02 -2.33 -5.17
N ARG A 142 -21.79 -1.57 -5.95
CA ARG A 142 -23.24 -1.52 -5.82
C ARG A 142 -23.86 -2.71 -6.53
N GLU A 143 -24.92 -3.26 -5.97
CA GLU A 143 -25.59 -4.47 -6.49
C GLU A 143 -26.01 -4.33 -7.96
N GLU A 144 -26.57 -3.17 -8.31
CA GLU A 144 -27.09 -2.89 -9.67
C GLU A 144 -26.02 -2.47 -10.67
N HIS A 145 -24.76 -2.26 -10.20
CA HIS A 145 -23.65 -1.73 -10.99
C HIS A 145 -22.37 -2.53 -10.84
N ARG A 146 -22.44 -3.81 -10.47
CA ARG A 146 -21.28 -4.64 -10.16
C ARG A 146 -20.20 -4.59 -11.24
N ALA A 147 -20.58 -4.72 -12.51
CA ALA A 147 -19.64 -4.73 -13.63
C ALA A 147 -18.89 -3.41 -13.79
N GLU A 148 -19.61 -2.29 -13.76
CA GLU A 148 -19.00 -0.96 -13.90
C GLU A 148 -18.14 -0.62 -12.68
N ASP A 149 -18.67 -0.89 -11.48
CA ASP A 149 -18.01 -0.58 -10.22
C ASP A 149 -16.71 -1.38 -10.04
N THR A 150 -16.70 -2.67 -10.33
CA THR A 150 -15.50 -3.51 -10.23
C THR A 150 -14.41 -3.08 -11.21
N VAL A 151 -14.77 -2.72 -12.45
CA VAL A 151 -13.82 -2.17 -13.42
C VAL A 151 -13.26 -0.81 -12.95
N ALA A 152 -14.11 0.05 -12.38
CA ALA A 152 -13.68 1.35 -11.88
C ALA A 152 -12.64 1.24 -10.74
N LEU A 153 -12.67 0.18 -9.94
CA LEU A 153 -11.67 -0.04 -8.87
C LEU A 153 -10.24 -0.24 -9.41
N LEU A 154 -10.09 -0.71 -10.64
CA LEU A 154 -8.78 -0.99 -11.24
C LEU A 154 -8.29 0.14 -12.17
N GLN A 155 -9.08 1.21 -12.37
CA GLN A 155 -8.78 2.27 -13.33
C GLN A 155 -7.41 2.94 -13.12
N TYR A 156 -6.94 3.06 -11.88
CA TYR A 156 -5.69 3.75 -11.54
C TYR A 156 -4.44 2.90 -11.76
N ILE A 157 -4.61 1.58 -11.68
CA ILE A 157 -3.50 0.65 -11.82
C ILE A 157 -3.44 0.03 -13.22
N ARG A 158 -4.54 0.07 -13.96
CA ARG A 158 -4.63 -0.49 -15.31
C ARG A 158 -3.49 -0.05 -16.25
N PRO A 159 -3.08 1.23 -16.34
CA PRO A 159 -1.97 1.65 -17.20
C PRO A 159 -0.63 0.99 -16.88
N TYR A 160 -0.48 0.41 -15.69
CA TYR A 160 0.69 -0.30 -15.22
C TYR A 160 0.59 -1.81 -15.48
N LEU A 161 -0.61 -2.38 -15.36
CA LEU A 161 -0.86 -3.79 -15.66
C LEU A 161 -0.70 -4.10 -17.15
N GLU A 162 -1.13 -3.16 -18.00
CA GLU A 162 -1.05 -3.27 -19.47
C GLU A 162 0.39 -3.17 -20.04
N LEU A 163 1.42 -2.95 -19.20
CA LEU A 163 2.81 -2.87 -19.67
C LEU A 163 3.45 -4.23 -19.90
N ALA A 164 3.04 -5.23 -19.12
CA ALA A 164 3.66 -6.55 -19.10
C ALA A 164 3.08 -7.47 -20.20
N ASP A 165 3.89 -8.41 -20.65
CA ASP A 165 3.44 -9.47 -21.57
C ASP A 165 2.48 -10.44 -20.89
N TYR A 166 2.58 -10.58 -19.55
CA TYR A 166 1.72 -11.45 -18.76
C TYR A 166 1.67 -11.01 -17.29
N THR A 167 0.47 -10.87 -16.76
CA THR A 167 0.23 -10.35 -15.39
C THR A 167 -0.51 -11.36 -14.52
N SER A 168 -0.03 -11.56 -13.29
CA SER A 168 -0.56 -12.50 -12.31
C SER A 168 -0.87 -11.84 -10.98
N VAL A 169 -1.96 -12.29 -10.31
CA VAL A 169 -2.30 -11.96 -8.92
C VAL A 169 -2.75 -13.21 -8.15
N ASN A 170 -2.78 -13.14 -6.82
CA ASN A 170 -3.39 -14.18 -5.99
C ASN A 170 -4.86 -13.86 -5.75
N LEU A 171 -5.78 -14.70 -6.26
CA LEU A 171 -7.22 -14.58 -6.01
C LEU A 171 -7.58 -15.27 -4.69
N GLU A 172 -7.60 -14.49 -3.62
CA GLU A 172 -7.79 -14.97 -2.24
C GLU A 172 -9.25 -14.89 -1.81
N THR A 173 -10.13 -15.51 -2.59
CA THR A 173 -11.58 -15.51 -2.37
C THR A 173 -12.22 -16.57 -3.26
N GLN A 174 -13.42 -17.00 -2.94
CA GLN A 174 -14.28 -17.73 -3.87
C GLN A 174 -15.17 -16.76 -4.65
N VAL A 175 -15.62 -17.18 -5.82
CA VAL A 175 -16.39 -16.33 -6.75
C VAL A 175 -17.81 -16.87 -6.86
N MET A 176 -18.80 -16.05 -6.47
CA MET A 176 -20.22 -16.43 -6.43
C MET A 176 -21.12 -15.20 -6.52
N ASP A 177 -22.31 -15.39 -7.06
CA ASP A 177 -23.33 -14.32 -7.11
C ASP A 177 -23.89 -13.97 -5.74
N ALA A 178 -24.04 -14.96 -4.86
CA ALA A 178 -24.59 -14.81 -3.53
C ALA A 178 -23.86 -15.70 -2.52
N GLN A 179 -23.93 -15.33 -1.26
CA GLN A 179 -23.34 -16.09 -0.17
C GLN A 179 -24.11 -17.40 0.06
N PRO A 180 -23.48 -18.59 -0.04
CA PRO A 180 -24.11 -19.86 0.33
C PRO A 180 -24.44 -19.95 1.82
N GLU A 181 -25.37 -20.85 2.16
CA GLU A 181 -25.75 -21.09 3.56
C GLU A 181 -24.63 -21.76 4.38
N GLN A 182 -23.82 -22.59 3.73
CA GLN A 182 -22.76 -23.36 4.38
C GLN A 182 -21.38 -22.77 4.07
N ASN A 183 -20.53 -22.75 5.07
CA ASN A 183 -19.15 -22.32 4.94
C ASN A 183 -18.20 -23.13 5.82
N ALA A 184 -16.92 -23.06 5.54
CA ALA A 184 -15.86 -23.64 6.35
C ALA A 184 -15.88 -23.08 7.79
N PRO A 185 -15.58 -23.90 8.82
CA PRO A 185 -15.62 -23.50 10.23
C PRO A 185 -14.40 -22.63 10.59
N LYS A 186 -14.30 -21.44 10.01
CA LYS A 186 -13.26 -20.45 10.29
C LYS A 186 -13.83 -19.05 10.43
N SER A 187 -13.09 -18.16 11.09
CA SER A 187 -13.55 -16.81 11.45
C SER A 187 -13.75 -15.89 10.25
N PHE A 188 -12.99 -16.08 9.17
CA PHE A 188 -13.04 -15.26 7.98
C PHE A 188 -13.26 -16.13 6.76
N VAL A 189 -14.34 -15.88 6.03
CA VAL A 189 -14.69 -16.51 4.77
C VAL A 189 -14.98 -15.41 3.75
N PHE A 190 -14.51 -15.60 2.51
CA PHE A 190 -14.57 -14.59 1.48
C PHE A 190 -15.29 -15.08 0.25
N TYR A 191 -16.19 -14.27 -0.26
CA TYR A 191 -16.69 -14.41 -1.62
C TYR A 191 -16.71 -13.05 -2.32
N THR A 192 -16.66 -13.10 -3.62
CA THR A 192 -16.56 -11.93 -4.52
C THR A 192 -17.53 -12.15 -5.69
N PRO A 193 -18.17 -11.11 -6.24
CA PRO A 193 -19.09 -11.28 -7.36
C PRO A 193 -18.34 -11.67 -8.65
N PRO A 194 -18.97 -12.47 -9.56
CA PRO A 194 -18.33 -12.93 -10.80
C PRO A 194 -17.80 -11.82 -11.71
N GLU A 195 -18.44 -10.65 -11.70
CA GLU A 195 -18.03 -9.48 -12.49
C GLU A 195 -16.62 -9.00 -12.14
N SER A 196 -16.14 -9.32 -10.95
CA SER A 196 -14.77 -9.02 -10.53
C SER A 196 -13.73 -9.72 -11.41
N LEU A 197 -13.99 -10.94 -11.89
CA LEU A 197 -13.07 -11.65 -12.79
C LEU A 197 -12.98 -10.97 -14.15
N LEU A 198 -14.11 -10.48 -14.67
CA LEU A 198 -14.12 -9.69 -15.90
C LEU A 198 -13.34 -8.39 -15.70
N ALA A 199 -13.52 -7.73 -14.56
CA ALA A 199 -12.78 -6.51 -14.24
C ALA A 199 -11.27 -6.75 -14.18
N LEU A 200 -10.81 -7.84 -13.57
CA LEU A 200 -9.41 -8.25 -13.57
C LEU A 200 -8.90 -8.45 -15.02
N LYS A 201 -9.64 -9.21 -15.83
CA LYS A 201 -9.25 -9.52 -17.22
C LYS A 201 -9.14 -8.27 -18.10
N VAL A 202 -10.16 -7.41 -18.10
CA VAL A 202 -10.16 -6.19 -18.92
C VAL A 202 -9.17 -5.13 -18.44
N SER A 203 -8.65 -5.29 -17.23
CA SER A 203 -7.62 -4.42 -16.65
C SER A 203 -6.20 -4.90 -16.93
N GLY A 204 -6.02 -6.03 -17.63
CA GLY A 204 -4.70 -6.53 -18.02
C GLY A 204 -4.15 -7.63 -17.11
N ILE A 205 -4.97 -8.28 -16.31
CA ILE A 205 -4.57 -9.48 -15.56
C ILE A 205 -4.90 -10.72 -16.40
N ASP A 206 -3.94 -11.61 -16.56
CA ASP A 206 -4.03 -12.80 -17.41
C ASP A 206 -4.25 -14.07 -16.62
N TYR A 207 -3.68 -14.12 -15.41
CA TYR A 207 -3.68 -15.32 -14.59
C TYR A 207 -3.91 -15.02 -13.12
N VAL A 208 -4.62 -15.92 -12.45
CA VAL A 208 -4.80 -15.91 -11.00
C VAL A 208 -4.37 -17.22 -10.36
N THR A 209 -3.63 -17.16 -9.25
CA THR A 209 -3.41 -18.35 -8.44
C THR A 209 -4.56 -18.52 -7.44
N LEU A 210 -5.06 -19.77 -7.32
CA LEU A 210 -6.05 -20.18 -6.34
C LEU A 210 -5.45 -20.99 -5.18
N GLY A 211 -4.12 -21.19 -5.18
CA GLY A 211 -3.45 -21.96 -4.16
C GLY A 211 -3.34 -21.21 -2.84
N ASN A 212 -4.46 -20.93 -2.14
CA ASN A 212 -4.50 -20.16 -0.91
C ASN A 212 -5.47 -20.72 0.13
N ASN A 213 -5.52 -20.11 1.31
CA ASN A 213 -6.34 -20.55 2.44
C ASN A 213 -7.82 -20.12 2.36
N HIS A 214 -8.24 -19.46 1.28
CA HIS A 214 -9.62 -19.06 1.00
C HIS A 214 -10.26 -19.79 -0.18
N THR A 215 -9.57 -20.78 -0.73
CA THR A 215 -10.01 -21.56 -1.89
C THR A 215 -11.25 -22.42 -1.61
N TYR A 216 -11.51 -22.77 -0.35
CA TYR A 216 -12.61 -23.67 0.04
C TYR A 216 -13.50 -23.08 1.14
N ASP A 217 -13.67 -21.76 1.14
CA ASP A 217 -14.42 -21.02 2.16
C ASP A 217 -15.90 -21.42 2.23
N TYR A 218 -16.52 -21.60 1.09
CA TYR A 218 -17.91 -22.08 0.95
C TYR A 218 -17.96 -23.49 0.36
N LEU A 219 -17.01 -24.30 0.77
CA LEU A 219 -16.91 -25.73 0.48
C LEU A 219 -16.90 -26.02 -1.05
N ALA A 220 -17.47 -27.18 -1.43
CA ALA A 220 -17.51 -27.61 -2.83
C ALA A 220 -18.32 -26.67 -3.72
N GLU A 221 -19.49 -26.18 -3.24
CA GLU A 221 -20.35 -25.27 -3.96
C GLU A 221 -19.61 -24.00 -4.38
N GLY A 222 -18.89 -23.38 -3.44
CA GLY A 222 -18.10 -22.18 -3.75
C GLY A 222 -16.91 -22.46 -4.66
N LEU A 223 -16.26 -23.62 -4.56
CA LEU A 223 -15.17 -23.99 -5.45
C LEU A 223 -15.66 -24.26 -6.87
N GLU A 224 -16.75 -25.00 -7.05
CA GLU A 224 -17.38 -25.25 -8.34
C GLU A 224 -17.77 -23.94 -9.02
N SER A 225 -18.48 -23.05 -8.30
CA SER A 225 -18.85 -21.73 -8.80
C SER A 225 -17.64 -20.89 -9.20
N THR A 226 -16.55 -20.95 -8.44
CA THR A 226 -15.31 -20.24 -8.74
C THR A 226 -14.66 -20.73 -10.03
N ILE A 227 -14.57 -22.05 -10.21
CA ILE A 227 -14.00 -22.67 -11.42
C ILE A 227 -14.85 -22.31 -12.65
N GLU A 228 -16.19 -22.45 -12.53
CA GLU A 228 -17.11 -22.07 -13.61
C GLU A 228 -16.97 -20.58 -14.00
N ALA A 229 -16.91 -19.69 -13.03
CA ALA A 229 -16.75 -18.27 -13.27
C ALA A 229 -15.40 -17.94 -13.95
N LEU A 230 -14.31 -18.63 -13.57
CA LEU A 230 -13.01 -18.49 -14.21
C LEU A 230 -13.02 -18.98 -15.66
N ASP A 231 -13.65 -20.12 -15.94
CA ASP A 231 -13.80 -20.65 -17.30
C ASP A 231 -14.60 -19.68 -18.18
N ILE A 232 -15.66 -19.07 -17.64
CA ILE A 232 -16.47 -18.07 -18.36
C ILE A 232 -15.67 -16.78 -18.61
N SER A 233 -14.89 -16.31 -17.63
CA SER A 233 -14.10 -15.08 -17.76
C SER A 233 -12.91 -15.20 -18.70
N GLY A 234 -12.43 -16.43 -18.96
CA GLY A 234 -11.22 -16.69 -19.70
C GLY A 234 -9.94 -16.24 -19.00
N LEU A 235 -9.96 -16.05 -17.68
CA LEU A 235 -8.76 -15.89 -16.87
C LEU A 235 -8.10 -17.26 -16.69
N ALA A 236 -6.79 -17.32 -16.92
CA ALA A 236 -6.01 -18.52 -16.62
C ALA A 236 -5.85 -18.69 -15.10
N TRP A 237 -5.77 -19.94 -14.65
CA TRP A 237 -5.62 -20.23 -13.22
C TRP A 237 -4.93 -21.57 -12.95
N SER A 238 -4.42 -21.75 -11.73
CA SER A 238 -4.00 -23.04 -11.16
C SER A 238 -4.01 -22.98 -9.63
N GLY A 239 -3.68 -24.09 -8.98
CA GLY A 239 -3.55 -24.14 -7.53
C GLY A 239 -4.82 -24.54 -6.78
N ALA A 240 -5.87 -24.97 -7.51
CA ALA A 240 -7.09 -25.55 -6.94
C ALA A 240 -7.64 -26.66 -7.85
N GLY A 241 -8.58 -27.44 -7.35
CA GLY A 241 -9.27 -28.47 -8.12
C GLY A 241 -10.30 -29.19 -7.29
N MET A 242 -11.19 -29.95 -7.97
CA MET A 242 -12.19 -30.78 -7.33
C MET A 242 -11.61 -32.07 -6.76
N THR A 243 -10.37 -32.39 -7.14
CA THR A 243 -9.56 -33.50 -6.62
C THR A 243 -8.15 -33.01 -6.29
N GLU A 244 -7.42 -33.77 -5.47
CA GLU A 244 -6.01 -33.48 -5.16
C GLU A 244 -5.15 -33.43 -6.43
N THR A 245 -5.34 -34.37 -7.34
CA THR A 245 -4.60 -34.39 -8.61
C THR A 245 -4.88 -33.15 -9.47
N GLU A 246 -6.10 -32.67 -9.52
CA GLU A 246 -6.45 -31.44 -10.24
C GLU A 246 -5.84 -30.21 -9.60
N SER A 247 -5.89 -30.13 -8.28
CA SER A 247 -5.37 -28.98 -7.53
C SER A 247 -3.85 -28.77 -7.68
N LEU A 248 -3.13 -29.80 -8.04
CA LEU A 248 -1.67 -29.79 -8.25
C LEU A 248 -1.27 -29.59 -9.73
N LYS A 249 -2.24 -29.49 -10.66
CA LYS A 249 -1.93 -29.27 -12.08
C LYS A 249 -1.36 -27.86 -12.30
N PRO A 250 -0.23 -27.75 -13.04
CA PRO A 250 0.28 -26.45 -13.48
C PRO A 250 -0.59 -25.90 -14.62
N TYR A 251 -0.66 -24.57 -14.71
CA TYR A 251 -1.12 -23.91 -15.92
C TYR A 251 0.07 -23.63 -16.84
N ARG A 252 -0.04 -24.01 -18.11
CA ARG A 252 1.04 -23.85 -19.10
C ARG A 252 0.63 -22.87 -20.19
N VAL A 253 1.55 -21.99 -20.54
CA VAL A 253 1.34 -20.97 -21.58
C VAL A 253 2.66 -20.60 -22.23
N GLU A 254 2.61 -20.30 -23.54
CA GLU A 254 3.76 -19.74 -24.26
C GLU A 254 3.69 -18.22 -24.20
N ILE A 255 4.75 -17.57 -23.69
CA ILE A 255 4.85 -16.12 -23.60
C ILE A 255 6.13 -15.70 -24.31
N GLY A 256 6.01 -14.95 -25.42
CA GLY A 256 7.17 -14.53 -26.19
C GLY A 256 8.11 -15.64 -26.63
N GLY A 257 7.57 -16.83 -26.95
CA GLY A 257 8.33 -18.01 -27.30
C GLY A 257 8.94 -18.76 -26.11
N ASN A 258 8.58 -18.41 -24.86
CA ASN A 258 9.01 -19.11 -23.65
C ASN A 258 7.88 -20.02 -23.13
N PRO A 259 8.12 -21.32 -22.97
CA PRO A 259 7.13 -22.27 -22.46
C PRO A 259 7.04 -22.15 -20.92
N MET A 260 6.22 -21.21 -20.44
CA MET A 260 6.05 -20.96 -19.01
C MET A 260 5.06 -21.92 -18.38
N SER A 261 5.28 -22.27 -17.12
CA SER A 261 4.29 -23.00 -16.31
C SER A 261 4.11 -22.32 -14.94
N PHE A 262 2.85 -22.06 -14.58
CA PHE A 262 2.49 -21.42 -13.32
C PHE A 262 1.90 -22.46 -12.37
N LEU A 263 2.47 -22.52 -11.15
CA LEU A 263 2.09 -23.51 -10.13
C LEU A 263 1.67 -22.75 -8.85
N GLY A 264 0.42 -22.95 -8.47
CA GLY A 264 -0.17 -22.33 -7.26
C GLY A 264 -0.23 -23.33 -6.10
N TYR A 265 0.19 -22.89 -4.90
CA TYR A 265 0.16 -23.74 -3.72
C TYR A 265 -0.22 -22.99 -2.45
N VAL A 266 -1.02 -23.65 -1.59
CA VAL A 266 -1.19 -23.23 -0.20
C VAL A 266 -0.18 -23.96 0.67
N GLY A 267 0.56 -23.22 1.47
CA GLY A 267 1.51 -23.75 2.45
C GLY A 267 1.16 -23.46 3.89
N TRP A 268 0.03 -22.80 4.11
CA TRP A 268 -0.45 -22.46 5.44
C TRP A 268 -0.90 -23.70 6.21
N THR A 269 -0.40 -23.85 7.41
CA THR A 269 -0.65 -25.04 8.27
C THR A 269 -1.44 -24.66 9.53
N GLY A 270 -2.29 -23.63 9.47
CA GLY A 270 -3.18 -23.29 10.59
C GLY A 270 -4.22 -24.37 10.89
N ASN A 271 -4.98 -24.19 11.95
CA ASN A 271 -5.95 -25.17 12.44
C ASN A 271 -7.02 -25.59 11.41
N PHE A 272 -7.22 -24.77 10.37
CA PHE A 272 -8.21 -24.99 9.32
C PHE A 272 -7.63 -25.46 7.99
N SER A 273 -6.30 -25.68 7.91
CA SER A 273 -5.66 -26.09 6.67
C SER A 273 -6.25 -27.36 6.04
N PRO A 274 -6.65 -28.39 6.78
CA PRO A 274 -7.30 -29.57 6.21
C PRO A 274 -8.62 -29.24 5.49
N ASN A 275 -9.32 -28.18 5.88
CA ASN A 275 -10.56 -27.76 5.25
C ASN A 275 -10.34 -27.02 3.93
N GLN A 276 -9.18 -26.42 3.71
CA GLN A 276 -8.84 -25.65 2.50
C GLN A 276 -8.15 -26.49 1.42
N VAL A 277 -7.51 -27.60 1.81
CA VAL A 277 -6.66 -28.41 0.94
C VAL A 277 -7.48 -29.52 0.29
N ALA A 278 -7.26 -29.73 -1.01
CA ALA A 278 -7.81 -30.87 -1.72
C ALA A 278 -7.22 -32.19 -1.18
N GLN A 279 -8.03 -33.26 -1.16
CA GLN A 279 -7.62 -34.57 -0.61
C GLN A 279 -8.20 -35.69 -1.46
N GLY A 280 -7.34 -36.51 -2.01
CA GLY A 280 -7.73 -37.67 -2.81
C GLY A 280 -8.65 -37.31 -3.98
N THR A 281 -9.67 -38.15 -4.21
CA THR A 281 -10.67 -37.94 -5.27
C THR A 281 -11.99 -37.37 -4.75
N GLU A 282 -12.17 -37.29 -3.45
CA GLU A 282 -13.47 -37.03 -2.82
C GLU A 282 -13.64 -35.60 -2.32
N LYS A 283 -12.52 -34.85 -2.18
CA LYS A 283 -12.56 -33.50 -1.61
C LYS A 283 -11.74 -32.52 -2.45
N GLY A 284 -12.42 -31.52 -3.01
CA GLY A 284 -11.80 -30.38 -3.65
C GLY A 284 -11.11 -29.41 -2.67
N GLY A 285 -10.39 -28.46 -3.21
CA GLY A 285 -9.69 -27.43 -2.46
C GLY A 285 -8.41 -26.94 -3.12
N ALA A 286 -7.57 -26.27 -2.35
CA ALA A 286 -6.28 -25.77 -2.79
C ALA A 286 -5.24 -26.89 -2.93
N GLY A 287 -4.31 -26.74 -3.85
CA GLY A 287 -3.12 -27.58 -3.97
C GLY A 287 -2.20 -27.40 -2.77
N TYR A 288 -1.91 -28.49 -2.03
CA TYR A 288 -1.07 -28.39 -0.85
C TYR A 288 0.41 -28.35 -1.21
N GLY A 289 1.07 -27.25 -0.91
CA GLY A 289 2.49 -27.01 -1.18
C GLY A 289 3.42 -27.73 -0.20
N THR A 290 3.35 -29.06 -0.13
CA THR A 290 4.36 -29.85 0.57
C THR A 290 5.70 -29.81 -0.20
N THR A 291 6.80 -30.10 0.48
CA THR A 291 8.11 -30.19 -0.19
C THR A 291 8.07 -31.21 -1.32
N GLU A 292 7.41 -32.36 -1.11
CA GLU A 292 7.27 -33.41 -2.10
C GLU A 292 6.43 -33.00 -3.32
N ASN A 293 5.27 -32.40 -3.10
CA ASN A 293 4.38 -31.96 -4.19
C ASN A 293 5.06 -30.90 -5.06
N ILE A 294 5.73 -29.90 -4.43
CA ILE A 294 6.46 -28.86 -5.14
C ILE A 294 7.62 -29.50 -5.93
N HIS A 295 8.43 -30.37 -5.29
CA HIS A 295 9.54 -31.06 -5.92
C HIS A 295 9.09 -31.83 -7.18
N ASN A 296 8.09 -32.69 -7.03
CA ASN A 296 7.58 -33.51 -8.12
C ASN A 296 7.05 -32.70 -9.29
N ALA A 297 6.29 -31.63 -9.00
CA ALA A 297 5.71 -30.79 -10.03
C ALA A 297 6.78 -29.97 -10.76
N VAL A 298 7.68 -29.31 -10.04
CA VAL A 298 8.76 -28.50 -10.65
C VAL A 298 9.65 -29.37 -11.52
N ARG A 299 10.11 -30.55 -11.01
CA ARG A 299 10.91 -31.48 -11.78
C ARG A 299 10.18 -32.03 -13.00
N GLY A 300 8.89 -32.29 -12.87
CA GLY A 300 8.04 -32.70 -13.97
C GLY A 300 7.97 -31.67 -15.09
N GLU A 301 7.81 -30.40 -14.75
CA GLU A 301 7.76 -29.29 -15.70
C GLU A 301 9.12 -29.07 -16.40
N VAL A 302 10.20 -29.04 -15.63
CA VAL A 302 11.56 -28.90 -16.16
C VAL A 302 11.89 -30.04 -17.14
N THR A 303 11.50 -31.27 -16.80
CA THR A 303 11.72 -32.44 -17.68
C THR A 303 10.97 -32.32 -19.01
N GLN A 304 9.83 -31.63 -19.01
CA GLN A 304 9.05 -31.33 -20.23
C GLN A 304 9.57 -30.11 -20.99
N GLY A 305 10.59 -29.41 -20.48
CA GLY A 305 11.19 -28.23 -21.07
C GLY A 305 10.47 -26.93 -20.73
N ASN A 306 9.54 -26.96 -19.76
CA ASN A 306 8.85 -25.78 -19.30
C ASN A 306 9.67 -24.99 -18.28
N LEU A 307 9.33 -23.71 -18.10
CA LEU A 307 9.93 -22.77 -17.15
C LEU A 307 8.97 -22.53 -15.97
N PRO A 308 9.15 -23.24 -14.82
CA PRO A 308 8.22 -23.17 -13.72
C PRO A 308 8.33 -21.88 -12.93
N VAL A 309 7.18 -21.23 -12.69
CA VAL A 309 7.00 -20.12 -11.77
C VAL A 309 6.15 -20.59 -10.60
N ILE A 310 6.69 -20.52 -9.39
CA ILE A 310 5.99 -20.91 -8.18
C ILE A 310 5.26 -19.71 -7.60
N GLN A 311 3.96 -19.87 -7.35
CA GLN A 311 3.18 -18.96 -6.52
C GLN A 311 2.74 -19.69 -5.25
N TYR A 312 3.22 -19.21 -4.10
CA TYR A 312 3.10 -19.92 -2.84
C TYR A 312 2.44 -19.06 -1.77
N HIS A 313 1.27 -19.45 -1.34
CA HIS A 313 0.52 -18.78 -0.30
C HIS A 313 0.80 -19.39 1.06
N GLY A 314 1.67 -18.75 1.85
CA GLY A 314 2.10 -19.30 3.13
C GLY A 314 2.90 -18.31 3.97
N SER A 315 3.47 -18.77 5.03
CA SER A 315 4.09 -18.01 6.12
C SER A 315 3.10 -17.67 7.23
N ARG A 316 3.34 -16.58 7.93
CA ARG A 316 2.50 -16.07 8.99
C ARG A 316 2.04 -14.66 8.64
N GLU A 317 0.76 -14.40 8.84
CA GLU A 317 0.19 -13.07 8.64
C GLU A 317 0.95 -12.00 9.43
N TYR A 318 1.07 -10.84 8.84
CA TYR A 318 1.62 -9.61 9.44
C TYR A 318 3.05 -9.74 9.96
N THR A 319 3.90 -10.59 9.33
CA THR A 319 5.31 -10.74 9.70
C THR A 319 6.28 -10.16 8.67
N ASP A 320 7.40 -9.61 9.14
CA ASP A 320 8.46 -9.03 8.29
C ASP A 320 9.24 -10.09 7.51
N GLU A 321 9.28 -11.31 8.02
CA GLU A 321 10.11 -12.39 7.49
C GLU A 321 9.27 -13.64 7.23
N PRO A 322 9.57 -14.42 6.22
CA PRO A 322 8.94 -15.70 5.99
C PRO A 322 9.21 -16.68 7.12
N THR A 323 8.33 -17.65 7.30
CA THR A 323 8.61 -18.78 8.18
C THR A 323 9.69 -19.67 7.57
N LEU A 324 10.41 -20.42 8.42
CA LEU A 324 11.42 -21.36 7.95
C LEU A 324 10.86 -22.39 6.96
N VAL A 325 9.61 -22.83 7.15
CA VAL A 325 8.93 -23.75 6.24
C VAL A 325 8.77 -23.14 4.85
N THR A 326 8.29 -21.91 4.77
CA THR A 326 8.15 -21.17 3.50
C THR A 326 9.53 -20.98 2.85
N GLU A 327 10.52 -20.55 3.62
CA GLU A 327 11.87 -20.33 3.11
C GLU A 327 12.48 -21.62 2.54
N THR A 328 12.37 -22.73 3.27
CA THR A 328 12.89 -24.04 2.82
C THR A 328 12.22 -24.48 1.52
N ARG A 329 10.90 -24.40 1.43
CA ARG A 329 10.14 -24.86 0.26
C ARG A 329 10.41 -24.03 -0.99
N LEU A 330 10.49 -22.71 -0.85
CA LEU A 330 10.78 -21.85 -2.00
C LEU A 330 12.24 -21.98 -2.48
N LYS A 331 13.20 -22.06 -1.58
CA LYS A 331 14.59 -22.34 -1.97
C LYS A 331 14.73 -23.70 -2.63
N GLN A 332 14.07 -24.73 -2.10
CA GLN A 332 14.05 -26.05 -2.72
C GLN A 332 13.41 -26.01 -4.12
N SER A 333 12.35 -25.25 -4.33
CA SER A 333 11.74 -25.13 -5.66
C SER A 333 12.72 -24.54 -6.69
N ILE A 334 13.54 -23.58 -6.29
CA ILE A 334 14.61 -23.02 -7.13
C ILE A 334 15.68 -24.08 -7.40
N ASP A 335 16.10 -24.83 -6.39
CA ASP A 335 17.07 -25.93 -6.54
C ASP A 335 16.55 -27.05 -7.46
N ASP A 336 15.24 -27.25 -7.50
CA ASP A 336 14.57 -28.16 -8.40
C ASP A 336 14.40 -27.65 -9.82
N GLY A 337 14.63 -26.36 -10.07
CA GLY A 337 14.65 -25.73 -11.39
C GLY A 337 13.54 -24.72 -11.65
N ALA A 338 12.82 -24.26 -10.61
CA ALA A 338 11.92 -23.12 -10.78
C ALA A 338 12.71 -21.86 -11.15
N VAL A 339 12.18 -21.09 -12.10
CA VAL A 339 12.85 -19.88 -12.60
C VAL A 339 12.52 -18.64 -11.78
N LEU A 340 11.42 -18.70 -11.00
CA LEU A 340 10.91 -17.59 -10.19
C LEU A 340 10.04 -18.13 -9.07
N ALA A 341 10.10 -17.52 -7.89
CA ALA A 341 9.21 -17.85 -6.76
C ALA A 341 8.58 -16.57 -6.17
N ILE A 342 7.25 -16.56 -6.12
CA ILE A 342 6.44 -15.45 -5.62
C ILE A 342 5.60 -15.95 -4.45
N ALA A 343 5.72 -15.31 -3.28
CA ALA A 343 4.96 -15.68 -2.11
C ALA A 343 3.86 -14.67 -1.75
N HIS A 344 2.82 -15.18 -1.10
CA HIS A 344 1.59 -14.50 -0.70
C HIS A 344 1.22 -14.88 0.74
N HIS A 345 0.13 -14.35 1.31
CA HIS A 345 -0.46 -14.63 2.62
C HIS A 345 -0.07 -13.68 3.76
N PRO A 346 1.15 -13.16 3.92
CA PRO A 346 1.43 -12.26 5.04
C PRO A 346 0.61 -10.96 5.05
N HIS A 347 -0.05 -10.61 3.95
CA HIS A 347 -0.79 -9.36 3.73
C HIS A 347 0.05 -8.08 3.92
N VAL A 348 1.33 -8.22 4.17
CA VAL A 348 2.31 -7.14 4.27
C VAL A 348 3.48 -7.43 3.36
N VAL A 349 4.07 -6.40 2.79
CA VAL A 349 5.23 -6.55 1.94
C VAL A 349 6.41 -7.09 2.74
N GLN A 350 7.08 -8.10 2.20
CA GLN A 350 8.36 -8.60 2.67
C GLN A 350 9.44 -8.27 1.63
N GLY A 351 10.69 -8.64 1.93
CA GLY A 351 11.81 -8.36 1.04
C GLY A 351 11.95 -9.34 -0.11
N PHE A 352 13.02 -9.17 -0.85
CA PHE A 352 13.44 -10.03 -1.95
C PHE A 352 14.76 -10.72 -1.62
N GLU A 353 15.02 -11.82 -2.32
CA GLU A 353 16.31 -12.51 -2.29
C GLU A 353 16.67 -12.99 -3.70
N ILE A 354 17.94 -12.88 -4.08
CA ILE A 354 18.50 -13.61 -5.22
C ILE A 354 19.13 -14.88 -4.66
N TYR A 355 18.50 -16.01 -4.96
CA TYR A 355 18.96 -17.33 -4.56
C TYR A 355 19.27 -18.17 -5.81
N ASN A 356 20.49 -18.68 -5.93
CA ASN A 356 20.94 -19.41 -7.12
C ASN A 356 20.58 -18.70 -8.43
N GLU A 357 20.86 -17.37 -8.50
CA GLU A 357 20.59 -16.50 -9.65
C GLU A 357 19.12 -16.29 -10.00
N LYS A 358 18.19 -16.80 -9.20
CA LYS A 358 16.74 -16.65 -9.37
C LYS A 358 16.17 -15.72 -8.29
N LEU A 359 15.10 -15.03 -8.62
CA LEU A 359 14.44 -14.10 -7.71
C LEU A 359 13.40 -14.85 -6.87
N ILE A 360 13.43 -14.60 -5.57
CA ILE A 360 12.35 -14.94 -4.63
C ILE A 360 11.77 -13.66 -4.08
N ALA A 361 10.45 -13.44 -4.26
CA ALA A 361 9.67 -12.41 -3.60
C ALA A 361 8.96 -13.04 -2.40
N TRP A 362 9.34 -12.64 -1.18
CA TRP A 362 8.92 -13.31 0.05
C TRP A 362 7.48 -12.99 0.48
N SER A 363 6.95 -11.85 0.08
CA SER A 363 5.52 -11.53 0.13
C SER A 363 5.21 -10.28 -0.71
N MET A 364 4.21 -10.40 -1.55
CA MET A 364 3.72 -9.29 -2.36
C MET A 364 2.88 -8.28 -1.55
N GLY A 365 2.39 -8.68 -0.36
CA GLY A 365 1.36 -7.95 0.35
C GLY A 365 0.00 -8.04 -0.34
N ASN A 366 -0.91 -7.14 0.00
CA ASN A 366 -2.21 -7.04 -0.68
C ASN A 366 -2.08 -6.33 -2.03
N PHE A 367 -2.91 -6.71 -2.99
CA PHE A 367 -3.09 -5.93 -4.23
C PHE A 367 -4.43 -5.18 -4.19
N MET A 368 -5.51 -5.88 -3.88
CA MET A 368 -6.83 -5.31 -3.67
C MET A 368 -7.50 -6.07 -2.52
N PHE A 369 -7.64 -5.44 -1.38
CA PHE A 369 -8.13 -6.11 -0.16
C PHE A 369 -8.75 -5.11 0.81
N ASP A 370 -9.73 -5.54 1.60
CA ASP A 370 -10.46 -4.70 2.53
C ASP A 370 -9.84 -4.62 3.94
N GLN A 371 -8.55 -4.88 4.04
CA GLN A 371 -7.81 -4.67 5.29
C GLN A 371 -7.45 -3.19 5.46
N PHE A 372 -7.42 -2.73 6.70
CA PHE A 372 -7.31 -1.32 7.06
C PHE A 372 -6.04 -0.97 7.84
N HIS A 373 -5.23 -1.96 8.25
CA HIS A 373 -3.97 -1.69 8.94
C HIS A 373 -2.99 -0.98 8.01
N TYR A 374 -2.27 0.01 8.52
CA TYR A 374 -1.29 0.75 7.73
C TYR A 374 -0.33 -0.16 6.96
N ALA A 375 0.21 -1.18 7.62
CA ALA A 375 1.17 -2.10 7.00
C ALA A 375 0.55 -2.90 5.84
N THR A 376 -0.75 -3.25 5.92
CA THR A 376 -1.44 -4.01 4.87
C THR A 376 -1.86 -3.15 3.67
N LYS A 377 -1.78 -1.83 3.81
CA LYS A 377 -2.04 -0.87 2.72
C LYS A 377 -0.80 -0.57 1.88
N ARG A 378 0.40 -0.91 2.37
CA ARG A 378 1.64 -0.82 1.60
C ARG A 378 1.79 -2.05 0.73
N SER A 379 1.98 -1.84 -0.57
CA SER A 379 2.03 -2.89 -1.57
C SER A 379 2.96 -2.50 -2.72
N TYR A 380 3.08 -3.37 -3.71
CA TYR A 380 3.77 -3.08 -4.96
C TYR A 380 3.28 -4.01 -6.08
N LEU A 381 3.47 -3.56 -7.31
CA LEU A 381 3.49 -4.40 -8.50
C LEU A 381 4.95 -4.72 -8.81
N LEU A 382 5.27 -5.98 -9.01
CA LEU A 382 6.61 -6.44 -9.33
C LEU A 382 6.70 -6.73 -10.83
N TYR A 383 7.52 -5.96 -11.54
CA TYR A 383 7.89 -6.29 -12.91
C TYR A 383 9.14 -7.17 -12.92
N VAL A 384 9.14 -8.20 -13.74
CA VAL A 384 10.25 -9.13 -13.87
C VAL A 384 10.55 -9.35 -15.35
N TRP A 385 11.72 -8.93 -15.81
CA TRP A 385 12.20 -9.25 -17.16
C TRP A 385 13.02 -10.54 -17.10
N MET A 386 12.64 -11.48 -17.95
CA MET A 386 13.26 -12.80 -18.06
C MET A 386 13.87 -12.99 -19.44
N ASP A 387 15.12 -13.47 -19.49
CA ASP A 387 15.75 -14.01 -20.69
C ASP A 387 15.66 -15.54 -20.61
N ARG A 388 14.53 -16.10 -21.02
CA ARG A 388 14.17 -17.51 -20.84
C ARG A 388 14.13 -17.86 -19.34
N ASP A 389 15.06 -18.71 -18.88
CA ASP A 389 15.18 -19.14 -17.48
C ASP A 389 16.01 -18.18 -16.61
N ARG A 390 16.61 -17.15 -17.18
CA ARG A 390 17.48 -16.21 -16.46
C ARG A 390 16.75 -14.93 -16.09
N LEU A 391 16.86 -14.54 -14.83
CA LEU A 391 16.45 -13.21 -14.40
C LEU A 391 17.36 -12.16 -15.06
N HIS A 392 16.77 -11.28 -15.86
CA HIS A 392 17.47 -10.15 -16.44
C HIS A 392 17.44 -8.94 -15.50
N ARG A 393 16.25 -8.56 -15.08
CA ARG A 393 15.99 -7.40 -14.20
C ARG A 393 14.65 -7.58 -13.50
N ALA A 394 14.47 -6.93 -12.35
CA ALA A 394 13.13 -6.70 -11.80
C ALA A 394 12.98 -5.25 -11.33
N GLU A 395 11.75 -4.76 -11.27
CA GLU A 395 11.41 -3.45 -10.71
C GLU A 395 10.21 -3.55 -9.78
N VAL A 396 10.36 -2.90 -8.63
CA VAL A 396 9.31 -2.73 -7.63
C VAL A 396 8.62 -1.40 -7.92
N MET A 397 7.39 -1.45 -8.40
CA MET A 397 6.51 -0.30 -8.59
C MET A 397 5.64 -0.18 -7.34
N PRO A 398 5.89 0.80 -6.46
CA PRO A 398 5.20 0.88 -5.18
C PRO A 398 3.74 1.25 -5.35
N LEU A 399 2.87 0.53 -4.63
CA LEU A 399 1.43 0.71 -4.59
C LEU A 399 0.96 1.06 -3.19
N ARG A 400 -0.05 1.88 -3.11
CA ARG A 400 -0.79 2.16 -1.92
C ARG A 400 -2.25 1.73 -2.10
N ILE A 401 -2.78 0.97 -1.16
CA ILE A 401 -4.20 0.63 -1.14
C ILE A 401 -4.93 1.73 -0.38
N LYS A 402 -5.77 2.48 -1.08
CA LYS A 402 -6.58 3.58 -0.54
C LYS A 402 -8.04 3.23 -0.63
N GLY A 403 -8.72 3.15 0.54
CA GLY A 403 -10.09 2.70 0.56
C GLY A 403 -10.28 1.40 -0.22
N TYR A 404 -9.40 0.42 0.02
CA TYR A 404 -9.37 -0.90 -0.64
C TYR A 404 -8.96 -0.91 -2.12
N VAL A 405 -8.69 0.25 -2.73
CA VAL A 405 -8.34 0.41 -4.15
C VAL A 405 -6.83 0.55 -4.31
N PRO A 406 -6.19 -0.25 -5.19
CA PRO A 406 -4.77 -0.10 -5.48
C PRO A 406 -4.51 1.17 -6.29
N MET A 407 -3.57 1.98 -5.81
CA MET A 407 -3.13 3.21 -6.47
C MET A 407 -1.60 3.27 -6.52
N PRO A 408 -1.01 3.89 -7.54
CA PRO A 408 0.42 4.15 -7.54
C PRO A 408 0.80 5.00 -6.32
N ALA A 409 1.76 4.54 -5.55
CA ALA A 409 2.28 5.32 -4.43
C ALA A 409 3.21 6.43 -4.93
N THR A 410 3.07 7.62 -4.37
CA THR A 410 3.88 8.80 -4.70
C THR A 410 4.47 9.38 -3.42
N ASP A 411 5.37 10.35 -3.53
CA ASP A 411 5.96 11.10 -2.41
C ASP A 411 6.31 10.27 -1.16
N THR A 412 5.77 10.62 0.01
CA THR A 412 6.07 9.95 1.28
C THR A 412 5.62 8.49 1.31
N GLU A 413 4.52 8.15 0.65
CA GLU A 413 4.04 6.75 0.57
C GLU A 413 5.01 5.89 -0.21
N ARG A 414 5.45 6.37 -1.38
CA ARG A 414 6.50 5.72 -2.18
C ARG A 414 7.75 5.48 -1.35
N GLN A 415 8.23 6.54 -0.69
CA GLN A 415 9.45 6.47 0.12
C GLN A 415 9.32 5.46 1.27
N SER A 416 8.18 5.45 1.96
CA SER A 416 7.91 4.50 3.04
C SER A 416 7.91 3.04 2.55
N ILE A 417 7.27 2.77 1.40
CA ILE A 417 7.22 1.42 0.82
C ILE A 417 8.62 0.98 0.36
N LEU A 418 9.30 1.82 -0.41
CA LEU A 418 10.63 1.48 -0.95
C LEU A 418 11.68 1.34 0.14
N LYS A 419 11.65 2.20 1.18
CA LYS A 419 12.50 2.07 2.35
C LYS A 419 12.30 0.71 3.02
N ARG A 420 11.05 0.33 3.28
CA ARG A 420 10.73 -0.95 3.91
C ARG A 420 11.22 -2.14 3.08
N VAL A 421 10.87 -2.16 1.80
CA VAL A 421 11.27 -3.26 0.91
C VAL A 421 12.81 -3.36 0.80
N ASN A 422 13.50 -2.21 0.71
CA ASN A 422 14.95 -2.17 0.68
C ASN A 422 15.59 -2.69 1.99
N GLU A 423 15.07 -2.31 3.14
CA GLU A 423 15.58 -2.79 4.44
C GLU A 423 15.37 -4.30 4.60
N LEU A 424 14.21 -4.82 4.23
CA LEU A 424 13.92 -6.25 4.32
C LEU A 424 14.75 -7.07 3.34
N SER A 425 14.93 -6.57 2.10
CA SER A 425 15.81 -7.20 1.10
C SER A 425 17.28 -7.15 1.51
N GLY A 426 17.70 -6.04 2.13
CA GLY A 426 19.05 -5.86 2.64
C GLY A 426 19.43 -6.88 3.72
N ARG A 427 18.49 -7.34 4.54
CA ARG A 427 18.71 -8.43 5.49
C ARG A 427 19.09 -9.75 4.81
N ARG A 428 18.79 -9.87 3.51
CA ARG A 428 19.07 -11.01 2.63
C ARG A 428 20.18 -10.73 1.61
N GLY A 429 20.92 -9.64 1.82
CA GLY A 429 22.07 -9.26 1.00
C GLY A 429 21.71 -8.60 -0.34
N LEU A 430 20.45 -8.25 -0.56
CA LEU A 430 19.99 -7.62 -1.80
C LEU A 430 19.84 -6.11 -1.63
N VAL A 431 20.48 -5.33 -2.50
CA VAL A 431 20.39 -3.86 -2.53
C VAL A 431 19.57 -3.42 -3.73
N LEU A 432 18.54 -2.61 -3.48
CA LEU A 432 17.71 -2.03 -4.52
C LEU A 432 18.31 -0.72 -5.03
N GLN A 433 18.09 -0.43 -6.30
CA GLN A 433 18.55 0.78 -6.96
C GLN A 433 17.36 1.64 -7.39
N SER A 434 17.51 2.96 -7.43
CA SER A 434 16.47 3.84 -7.95
C SER A 434 16.37 3.74 -9.48
N SER A 435 15.13 3.67 -9.99
CA SER A 435 14.80 3.75 -11.41
C SER A 435 13.51 4.57 -11.56
N GLY A 436 13.64 5.84 -11.91
CA GLY A 436 12.48 6.74 -11.87
C GLY A 436 11.85 6.78 -10.49
N GLY A 437 10.54 6.52 -10.41
CA GLY A 437 9.81 6.38 -9.14
C GLY A 437 9.82 4.97 -8.56
N ASN A 438 10.46 4.00 -9.21
CA ASN A 438 10.53 2.60 -8.82
C ASN A 438 11.87 2.27 -8.16
N ALA A 439 11.97 1.05 -7.61
CA ALA A 439 13.23 0.45 -7.18
C ALA A 439 13.56 -0.75 -8.06
N ALA A 440 14.78 -0.77 -8.61
CA ALA A 440 15.25 -1.82 -9.50
C ALA A 440 16.10 -2.86 -8.78
N ILE A 441 15.94 -4.11 -9.17
CA ILE A 441 16.76 -5.25 -8.80
C ILE A 441 17.56 -5.64 -10.05
N ASN A 442 18.88 -5.47 -9.99
CA ASN A 442 19.78 -5.86 -11.07
C ASN A 442 20.69 -7.01 -10.59
N PRO A 443 20.50 -8.24 -11.06
CA PRO A 443 21.28 -9.39 -10.62
C PRO A 443 22.80 -9.24 -10.85
N ALA A 444 23.19 -8.59 -11.94
CA ALA A 444 24.59 -8.39 -12.29
C ALA A 444 25.33 -7.47 -11.29
N MET A 445 24.59 -6.63 -10.56
CA MET A 445 25.16 -5.67 -9.59
C MET A 445 25.13 -6.16 -8.15
N GLN A 446 24.51 -7.31 -7.86
CA GLN A 446 24.35 -7.83 -6.49
C GLN A 446 25.63 -8.46 -5.92
N ALA A 447 26.66 -8.60 -6.70
CA ALA A 447 27.90 -9.23 -6.25
C ALA A 447 28.62 -8.35 -5.20
N LYS A 448 28.47 -8.67 -3.91
CA LYS A 448 29.45 -8.42 -2.83
C LYS A 448 29.45 -7.05 -2.13
N GLN A 449 28.34 -6.35 -2.00
CA GLN A 449 28.34 -5.20 -1.09
C GLN A 449 27.71 -5.55 0.26
N PRO A 450 28.36 -5.22 1.39
CA PRO A 450 27.71 -5.33 2.68
C PRO A 450 26.52 -4.35 2.72
N PHE A 451 25.40 -4.83 3.24
CA PHE A 451 24.21 -4.00 3.44
C PHE A 451 24.57 -2.76 4.25
N THR A 452 24.37 -1.58 3.65
CA THR A 452 24.36 -0.30 4.34
C THR A 452 22.96 0.28 4.30
N ARG A 453 22.43 0.65 5.46
CA ARG A 453 21.04 1.15 5.67
C ARG A 453 20.64 2.33 4.80
N SER A 454 21.55 2.92 4.05
CA SER A 454 21.39 4.14 3.27
C SER A 454 21.48 3.97 1.75
N ALA A 455 21.42 2.74 1.24
CA ALA A 455 21.75 2.49 -0.18
C ALA A 455 20.67 2.92 -1.18
N LEU A 456 19.41 3.02 -0.78
CA LEU A 456 18.34 3.53 -1.63
C LEU A 456 18.00 4.97 -1.26
N THR A 457 18.54 5.91 -2.02
CA THR A 457 18.09 7.30 -1.98
C THR A 457 17.05 7.47 -3.08
N VAL A 458 15.78 7.43 -2.73
CA VAL A 458 14.74 7.93 -3.63
C VAL A 458 14.83 9.46 -3.55
N PRO A 459 15.15 10.18 -4.63
CA PRO A 459 15.25 11.62 -4.58
C PRO A 459 13.93 12.19 -4.10
N ALA A 460 13.99 13.04 -3.10
CA ALA A 460 12.86 13.86 -2.74
C ALA A 460 12.60 14.83 -3.89
N MET A 461 11.38 14.87 -4.36
CA MET A 461 11.01 15.67 -5.52
C MET A 461 9.95 16.70 -5.16
N GLY A 462 10.06 17.83 -5.75
CA GLY A 462 9.43 19.06 -5.44
C GLY A 462 8.00 19.29 -5.88
N GLN A 463 7.33 20.27 -5.79
CA GLN A 463 5.98 20.62 -5.48
C GLN A 463 5.03 21.08 -6.56
N THR A 464 3.72 21.00 -6.29
CA THR A 464 2.69 21.68 -7.06
C THR A 464 1.43 22.11 -6.31
N ASN A 465 0.60 22.91 -6.96
CA ASN A 465 -0.69 23.37 -6.52
C ASN A 465 -1.78 22.33 -6.79
N GLY A 466 -2.37 21.83 -5.72
CA GLY A 466 -3.28 20.73 -5.76
C GLY A 466 -4.56 20.92 -6.58
N GLY A 467 -4.77 20.04 -7.48
CA GLY A 467 -6.07 19.61 -7.95
C GLY A 467 -6.31 18.21 -7.42
N THR A 468 -7.46 17.63 -7.64
CA THR A 468 -7.78 16.31 -7.10
C THR A 468 -6.94 15.25 -7.79
N ILE A 469 -6.17 14.53 -7.00
CA ILE A 469 -5.56 13.30 -7.42
C ILE A 469 -6.69 12.36 -7.81
N TRP A 470 -6.83 12.01 -9.04
CA TRP A 470 -7.66 10.92 -9.42
C TRP A 470 -9.04 10.96 -8.75
N PRO A 471 -9.94 11.79 -9.22
CA PRO A 471 -11.25 11.82 -8.66
C PRO A 471 -11.81 10.38 -8.74
N LEU A 472 -11.92 9.72 -7.61
CA LEU A 472 -12.91 8.68 -7.43
C LEU A 472 -14.23 9.42 -7.50
N SER A 473 -14.60 9.83 -8.70
CA SER A 473 -15.70 10.71 -8.99
C SER A 473 -16.90 10.28 -8.13
N ASP A 474 -17.41 11.20 -7.34
CA ASP A 474 -18.63 11.07 -6.55
C ASP A 474 -18.59 10.10 -5.35
N ARG A 475 -17.45 9.48 -5.03
CA ARG A 475 -17.31 8.63 -3.87
C ARG A 475 -16.62 9.40 -2.76
N ALA A 476 -17.39 9.81 -1.77
CA ALA A 476 -16.82 10.36 -0.54
C ALA A 476 -16.12 9.23 0.21
N TRP A 477 -14.83 9.31 0.32
CA TRP A 477 -14.07 8.46 1.22
C TRP A 477 -14.08 9.08 2.60
N ASN A 478 -14.66 8.36 3.55
CA ASN A 478 -14.51 8.67 4.96
C ASN A 478 -13.21 8.10 5.55
N GLU A 479 -12.34 7.56 4.70
CA GLU A 479 -11.02 7.17 5.18
C GLU A 479 -10.28 8.42 5.63
N PRO A 480 -9.81 8.47 6.88
CA PRO A 480 -8.89 9.50 7.29
C PRO A 480 -7.69 9.34 6.42
N VAL A 481 -7.53 10.33 5.67
CA VAL A 481 -6.52 10.39 4.68
C VAL A 481 -5.20 10.33 5.38
N GLU A 482 -4.34 9.59 4.78
CA GLU A 482 -2.96 9.56 5.16
C GLU A 482 -2.40 10.94 5.06
N SER A 483 -2.17 11.49 6.23
CA SER A 483 -1.65 12.83 6.34
C SER A 483 -0.16 12.78 6.08
N VAL A 484 0.29 13.61 5.16
CA VAL A 484 1.68 13.99 5.11
C VAL A 484 1.92 14.96 6.26
N ALA A 485 2.70 14.55 7.22
CA ALA A 485 3.11 15.43 8.30
C ALA A 485 4.28 16.30 7.83
N VAL A 486 4.20 17.59 8.12
CA VAL A 486 5.26 18.55 7.83
C VAL A 486 5.69 19.20 9.14
N ASP A 487 6.95 19.06 9.50
CA ASP A 487 7.52 19.75 10.65
C ASP A 487 8.01 21.13 10.21
N SER A 488 7.36 22.17 10.72
CA SER A 488 7.66 23.57 10.41
C SER A 488 8.22 24.36 11.61
N GLU A 489 8.51 23.70 12.73
CA GLU A 489 9.09 24.39 13.91
C GLU A 489 10.49 24.95 13.61
N ASP A 490 11.23 24.33 12.70
CA ASP A 490 12.47 24.88 12.15
C ASP A 490 12.24 25.26 10.67
N PRO A 491 12.05 26.56 10.36
CA PRO A 491 11.81 26.99 8.98
C PRO A 491 13.00 26.73 8.05
N THR A 492 14.16 26.36 8.58
CA THR A 492 15.35 25.97 7.79
C THR A 492 15.36 24.48 7.46
N ARG A 493 14.42 23.68 8.03
CA ARG A 493 14.34 22.23 7.87
C ARG A 493 12.90 21.78 7.74
N ILE A 494 12.55 21.27 6.59
CA ILE A 494 11.26 20.63 6.38
C ILE A 494 11.47 19.12 6.51
N ARG A 495 10.70 18.50 7.41
CA ARG A 495 10.62 17.03 7.53
C ARG A 495 9.27 16.57 6.99
N LEU A 496 9.30 15.51 6.23
CA LEU A 496 8.10 14.80 5.82
C LEU A 496 7.91 13.58 6.71
N GLY A 497 6.69 13.36 7.11
CA GLY A 497 6.29 12.20 7.88
C GLY A 497 5.05 11.54 7.31
N GLN A 498 4.84 10.31 7.72
CA GLN A 498 3.67 9.51 7.40
C GLN A 498 2.91 9.19 8.68
N ASN A 499 1.61 9.47 8.72
CA ASN A 499 0.78 9.04 9.84
C ASN A 499 0.50 7.53 9.75
N LEU A 500 0.86 6.81 10.80
CA LEU A 500 0.68 5.36 10.90
C LEU A 500 -0.69 4.96 11.49
N LEU A 501 -1.48 5.93 11.95
CA LEU A 501 -2.79 5.72 12.53
C LEU A 501 -3.90 6.14 11.58
N PRO A 502 -4.59 5.20 10.93
CA PRO A 502 -5.64 5.55 9.96
C PRO A 502 -6.93 6.06 10.61
N MET A 503 -7.07 5.97 11.92
CA MET A 503 -8.34 6.17 12.63
C MET A 503 -8.26 7.20 13.76
N GLY A 504 -7.31 8.09 13.71
CA GLY A 504 -7.07 9.04 14.79
C GLY A 504 -8.17 10.08 15.02
N HIS A 505 -9.04 10.28 14.04
CA HIS A 505 -10.17 11.20 14.09
C HIS A 505 -11.46 10.56 14.68
N LEU A 506 -11.46 9.28 15.01
CA LEU A 506 -12.53 8.53 15.70
C LEU A 506 -13.92 8.51 14.99
N GLU A 507 -14.00 8.95 13.72
CA GLU A 507 -15.26 9.03 12.98
C GLU A 507 -15.61 7.76 12.21
N SER A 508 -14.63 6.89 11.96
CA SER A 508 -14.83 5.68 11.20
C SER A 508 -14.83 4.43 12.09
N HIS A 509 -15.70 3.49 11.76
CA HIS A 509 -15.91 2.26 12.52
C HIS A 509 -15.13 1.05 11.95
N TYR A 510 -14.13 1.30 11.13
CA TYR A 510 -13.40 0.26 10.42
C TYR A 510 -12.98 -0.94 11.24
N LEU A 511 -12.63 -0.71 12.49
CA LEU A 511 -11.90 -1.72 13.20
C LEU A 511 -12.77 -2.75 13.88
N PHE A 512 -13.95 -2.44 14.33
CA PHE A 512 -14.75 -3.39 15.13
C PHE A 512 -16.21 -2.97 15.26
N ASP A 513 -16.71 -2.25 14.28
CA ASP A 513 -18.04 -1.64 14.37
C ASP A 513 -18.20 -0.69 15.58
N ALA A 514 -17.08 -0.30 16.19
CA ALA A 514 -17.05 0.67 17.29
C ALA A 514 -15.63 1.26 17.46
N PRO A 515 -15.45 2.59 17.42
CA PRO A 515 -14.14 3.25 17.56
C PRO A 515 -13.47 2.96 18.91
N ASP A 516 -14.25 2.77 19.98
CA ASP A 516 -13.76 2.43 21.32
C ASP A 516 -12.97 1.13 21.39
N ARG A 517 -13.21 0.20 20.46
CA ARG A 517 -12.45 -1.06 20.39
C ARG A 517 -11.06 -0.90 19.80
N SER A 518 -10.74 0.22 19.21
CA SER A 518 -9.38 0.53 18.72
C SER A 518 -8.43 0.89 19.85
N TRP A 519 -8.95 1.14 21.04
CA TRP A 519 -8.20 1.57 22.21
C TRP A 519 -8.32 0.57 23.34
N ILE A 520 -7.27 0.46 24.12
CA ILE A 520 -7.23 -0.38 25.32
C ILE A 520 -7.08 0.55 26.52
N SER A 521 -8.03 0.48 27.43
CA SER A 521 -7.97 1.20 28.71
C SER A 521 -8.11 0.25 29.88
N ASP A 522 -8.07 0.80 31.08
CA ASP A 522 -8.42 0.13 32.32
C ASP A 522 -9.94 -0.05 32.53
N GLY A 523 -10.73 0.24 31.50
CA GLY A 523 -12.18 0.06 31.48
C GLY A 523 -13.01 1.34 31.64
N SER A 524 -12.35 2.49 31.77
CA SER A 524 -13.01 3.79 32.00
C SER A 524 -13.11 4.66 30.76
N GLN A 525 -12.96 4.10 29.55
CA GLN A 525 -13.04 4.83 28.30
C GLN A 525 -14.36 4.60 27.56
N THR A 526 -14.85 5.65 26.89
CA THR A 526 -15.99 5.60 25.99
C THR A 526 -15.82 6.57 24.85
N VAL A 527 -16.42 6.28 23.69
CA VAL A 527 -16.56 7.28 22.62
C VAL A 527 -17.83 8.06 22.88
N VAL A 528 -17.70 9.37 22.87
CA VAL A 528 -18.83 10.31 23.08
C VAL A 528 -18.87 11.32 21.95
N ALA A 529 -20.07 11.80 21.62
CA ALA A 529 -20.23 12.89 20.67
C ALA A 529 -20.02 14.24 21.36
N MET A 530 -19.28 15.12 20.70
CA MET A 530 -19.06 16.51 21.12
C MET A 530 -19.20 17.46 19.93
N ASP A 531 -19.99 18.55 20.10
CA ASP A 531 -20.25 19.51 19.02
C ASP A 531 -18.99 20.35 18.66
N ASP A 532 -18.04 20.47 19.57
CA ASP A 532 -16.78 21.21 19.41
C ASP A 532 -15.56 20.27 19.34
N ALA A 533 -15.74 19.03 18.87
CA ALA A 533 -14.66 18.12 18.58
C ALA A 533 -13.68 18.75 17.55
N PRO A 534 -12.37 18.54 17.69
CA PRO A 534 -11.38 19.00 16.72
C PRO A 534 -11.62 18.48 15.31
N SER A 535 -12.04 17.24 15.19
CA SER A 535 -12.49 16.64 13.93
C SER A 535 -13.84 15.93 14.10
N GLY A 536 -14.70 16.03 13.10
CA GLY A 536 -15.98 15.35 13.09
C GLY A 536 -16.87 15.64 14.31
N LYS A 537 -17.30 14.58 15.00
CA LYS A 537 -18.19 14.67 16.18
C LYS A 537 -17.82 13.72 17.31
N ASN A 538 -16.99 12.71 17.06
CA ASN A 538 -16.68 11.67 18.03
C ASN A 538 -15.34 11.93 18.70
N VAL A 539 -15.30 11.82 20.00
CA VAL A 539 -14.07 11.96 20.79
C VAL A 539 -13.95 10.78 21.77
N MET A 540 -12.76 10.41 22.11
CA MET A 540 -12.48 9.40 23.13
C MET A 540 -12.47 10.03 24.51
N GLN A 541 -13.40 9.66 25.40
CA GLN A 541 -13.44 10.11 26.78
C GLN A 541 -12.77 9.08 27.70
N LEU A 542 -11.87 9.54 28.54
CA LEU A 542 -11.29 8.80 29.67
C LEU A 542 -11.82 9.38 30.96
N VAL A 543 -12.37 8.54 31.81
CA VAL A 543 -12.85 8.93 33.15
C VAL A 543 -11.91 8.34 34.20
N VAL A 544 -11.34 9.16 35.06
CA VAL A 544 -10.58 8.76 36.24
C VAL A 544 -11.50 8.94 37.45
N PRO A 545 -11.95 7.85 38.09
CA PRO A 545 -12.83 7.94 39.25
C PRO A 545 -12.19 8.67 40.43
N ALA A 546 -13.02 9.30 41.25
CA ALA A 546 -12.55 9.92 42.49
C ALA A 546 -11.79 8.92 43.38
N GLY A 547 -10.66 9.34 43.91
CA GLY A 547 -9.80 8.54 44.72
C GLY A 547 -8.81 7.63 43.94
N GLN A 548 -8.83 7.68 42.62
CA GLN A 548 -7.80 7.05 41.78
C GLN A 548 -6.73 8.06 41.39
N ASP A 549 -5.48 7.66 41.44
CA ASP A 549 -4.36 8.53 41.13
C ASP A 549 -4.19 8.79 39.62
N ALA A 550 -4.63 7.88 38.79
CA ALA A 550 -4.52 8.03 37.31
C ALA A 550 -5.41 7.05 36.56
N GLY A 551 -5.72 7.40 35.32
CA GLY A 551 -6.28 6.51 34.29
C GLY A 551 -5.34 6.32 33.13
N THR A 552 -5.49 5.22 32.40
CA THR A 552 -4.67 4.92 31.24
C THR A 552 -5.51 4.60 30.01
N ILE A 553 -5.04 5.06 28.85
CA ILE A 553 -5.60 4.72 27.56
C ILE A 553 -4.46 4.36 26.62
N GLY A 554 -4.58 3.23 25.95
CA GLY A 554 -3.58 2.75 25.02
C GLY A 554 -4.18 2.51 23.65
N MET A 555 -3.48 2.93 22.61
CA MET A 555 -3.78 2.58 21.24
C MET A 555 -3.72 1.06 21.09
N ARG A 556 -4.77 0.47 20.51
CA ARG A 556 -4.75 -0.97 20.19
C ARG A 556 -3.67 -1.21 19.14
N THR A 557 -2.79 -2.15 19.45
CA THR A 557 -1.67 -2.44 18.58
C THR A 557 -2.12 -3.05 17.29
N PHE A 558 -1.68 -2.42 16.23
CA PHE A 558 -1.57 -3.05 14.94
C PHE A 558 -0.16 -3.61 14.81
N GLU A 559 -0.08 -4.86 14.45
CA GLU A 559 1.19 -5.50 14.21
C GLU A 559 1.90 -4.77 13.05
N TYR A 560 3.20 -4.52 13.16
CA TYR A 560 4.09 -4.03 12.08
C TYR A 560 3.87 -2.61 11.56
N THR A 561 3.63 -1.68 12.43
CA THR A 561 3.33 -0.30 12.02
C THR A 561 4.53 0.64 11.98
N PHE A 562 5.72 0.26 12.45
CA PHE A 562 6.87 1.17 12.51
C PHE A 562 8.17 0.52 12.02
N GLU A 563 9.08 1.39 11.54
CA GLU A 563 10.44 0.98 11.20
C GLU A 563 11.39 1.20 12.40
N PRO A 564 12.28 0.23 12.71
CA PRO A 564 13.15 0.31 13.88
C PRO A 564 14.08 1.53 13.88
N GLY A 565 14.11 2.26 14.99
CA GLY A 565 15.01 3.39 15.20
C GLY A 565 14.71 4.61 14.33
N THR A 566 13.48 4.76 13.87
CA THR A 566 13.03 5.92 13.10
C THR A 566 12.56 7.02 14.06
N PRO A 567 12.96 8.30 13.83
CA PRO A 567 12.37 9.42 14.53
C PRO A 567 10.85 9.44 14.32
N SER A 568 10.12 9.63 15.41
CA SER A 568 8.66 9.56 15.40
C SER A 568 8.07 10.66 16.29
N SER A 569 6.83 11.04 16.03
CA SER A 569 6.05 11.90 16.90
C SER A 569 4.68 11.28 17.17
N PHE A 570 4.25 11.36 18.40
CA PHE A 570 2.85 11.10 18.76
C PHE A 570 2.18 12.44 19.04
N VAL A 571 1.09 12.69 18.35
CA VAL A 571 0.34 13.95 18.44
C VAL A 571 -1.11 13.62 18.76
N VAL A 572 -1.71 14.42 19.65
CA VAL A 572 -3.10 14.23 20.05
C VAL A 572 -3.70 15.55 20.48
N ALA A 573 -4.91 15.85 20.04
CA ALA A 573 -5.73 16.89 20.63
C ALA A 573 -6.31 16.36 21.94
N ALA A 574 -6.15 17.13 23.03
CA ALA A 574 -6.64 16.76 24.34
C ALA A 574 -7.38 17.91 25.01
N ARG A 575 -8.43 17.58 25.76
CA ARG A 575 -9.21 18.51 26.59
C ARG A 575 -9.48 17.88 27.93
N THR A 576 -9.54 18.68 28.98
CA THR A 576 -9.83 18.19 30.33
C THR A 576 -10.75 19.12 31.08
N ASP A 577 -11.54 18.58 32.01
CA ASP A 577 -12.40 19.35 32.91
C ASP A 577 -11.65 19.96 34.11
N ALA A 578 -10.53 19.37 34.50
CA ALA A 578 -9.65 19.88 35.55
C ALA A 578 -8.18 19.68 35.15
N PRO A 579 -7.22 20.45 35.72
CA PRO A 579 -5.80 20.31 35.39
C PRO A 579 -5.28 18.90 35.64
N ALA A 580 -4.48 18.39 34.68
CA ALA A 580 -3.91 17.06 34.75
C ALA A 580 -2.52 17.03 34.11
N THR A 581 -1.77 15.98 34.39
CA THR A 581 -0.54 15.64 33.69
C THR A 581 -0.81 14.46 32.77
N VAL A 582 -0.44 14.60 31.49
CA VAL A 582 -0.48 13.52 30.52
C VAL A 582 0.93 13.01 30.26
N THR A 583 1.19 11.76 30.59
CA THR A 583 2.47 11.08 30.30
C THR A 583 2.27 10.08 29.18
N ALA A 584 3.02 10.20 28.12
CA ALA A 584 3.01 9.25 27.01
C ALA A 584 4.12 8.20 27.18
N TYR A 585 3.80 6.98 26.86
CA TYR A 585 4.70 5.84 26.91
C TYR A 585 4.66 5.08 25.60
N GLN A 586 5.79 4.48 25.21
CA GLN A 586 5.85 3.47 24.18
C GLN A 586 6.00 2.09 24.77
N GLN A 587 5.36 1.12 24.15
CA GLN A 587 5.47 -0.31 24.47
C GLN A 587 5.57 -1.11 23.18
N TRP A 588 6.39 -2.15 23.18
CA TRP A 588 6.54 -3.02 22.01
C TRP A 588 6.70 -4.47 22.43
N ARG A 589 6.42 -5.38 21.49
CA ARG A 589 6.54 -6.81 21.67
C ARG A 589 7.44 -7.41 20.58
N LYS A 590 8.33 -8.31 20.99
CA LYS A 590 9.12 -9.12 20.06
C LYS A 590 8.33 -10.36 19.63
N ARG A 591 8.75 -10.97 18.51
CA ARG A 591 8.04 -12.08 17.85
C ARG A 591 7.73 -13.29 18.75
N ASN A 592 8.57 -13.58 19.76
CA ASN A 592 8.45 -14.75 20.62
C ASN A 592 7.85 -14.43 21.98
N GLU A 593 7.38 -13.21 22.22
CA GLU A 593 6.75 -12.79 23.46
C GLU A 593 5.23 -12.94 23.36
N ASN A 594 4.58 -13.28 24.46
CA ASN A 594 3.13 -13.41 24.54
C ASN A 594 2.44 -12.10 24.14
N ARG A 595 1.16 -12.16 23.75
CA ARG A 595 0.36 -10.96 23.47
C ARG A 595 0.47 -10.00 24.64
N PHE A 596 0.40 -8.69 24.36
CA PHE A 596 0.31 -7.71 25.44
C PHE A 596 -0.86 -8.09 26.34
N GLU A 597 -0.53 -8.66 27.47
CA GLU A 597 -1.44 -8.76 28.58
C GLU A 597 -1.67 -7.33 29.08
N ALA A 598 -2.65 -7.10 29.92
CA ALA A 598 -3.12 -5.78 30.35
C ALA A 598 -2.03 -4.68 30.44
N LEU A 599 -2.42 -3.42 30.36
CA LEU A 599 -1.53 -2.25 30.40
C LEU A 599 -0.68 -2.21 31.67
N GLU A 600 0.36 -3.06 31.75
CA GLU A 600 1.29 -3.06 32.86
C GLU A 600 2.28 -1.91 32.68
N THR A 601 2.19 -0.92 33.53
CA THR A 601 3.08 0.25 33.52
C THR A 601 4.57 -0.09 33.66
N ALA A 602 4.89 -1.21 34.27
CA ALA A 602 6.27 -1.69 34.43
C ALA A 602 6.99 -2.03 33.11
N LYS A 603 6.25 -2.27 32.03
CA LYS A 603 6.80 -2.56 30.68
C LYS A 603 6.78 -1.35 29.74
N LEU A 604 6.42 -0.18 30.24
CA LEU A 604 6.30 1.03 29.46
C LEU A 604 7.57 1.86 29.52
N ARG A 605 8.02 2.35 28.38
CA ARG A 605 9.10 3.33 28.29
C ARG A 605 8.49 4.71 28.05
N ALA A 606 8.70 5.62 28.99
CA ALA A 606 8.22 7.00 28.86
C ALA A 606 8.87 7.69 27.65
N ILE A 607 8.06 8.40 26.87
CA ILE A 607 8.49 9.21 25.72
C ILE A 607 8.31 10.71 25.98
N GLY A 608 7.52 11.08 26.97
CA GLY A 608 7.38 12.49 27.37
C GLY A 608 6.20 12.71 28.31
N GLN A 609 6.15 13.91 28.84
CA GLN A 609 5.09 14.38 29.74
C GLN A 609 4.66 15.79 29.32
N ARG A 610 3.37 16.08 29.40
CA ARG A 610 2.79 17.41 29.16
C ARG A 610 1.78 17.73 30.24
N GLU A 611 1.69 19.01 30.60
CA GLU A 611 0.62 19.52 31.45
C GLU A 611 -0.60 19.86 30.59
N LEU A 612 -1.78 19.53 31.06
CA LEU A 612 -3.04 19.80 30.43
C LEU A 612 -3.85 20.71 31.35
N THR A 613 -4.20 21.88 30.87
CA THR A 613 -5.01 22.86 31.62
C THR A 613 -6.49 22.63 31.33
N ALA A 614 -7.35 22.90 32.32
CA ALA A 614 -8.79 22.82 32.13
C ALA A 614 -9.29 23.81 31.04
N GLY A 615 -10.23 23.38 30.24
CA GLY A 615 -10.92 24.26 29.28
C GLY A 615 -10.94 23.75 27.84
N GLY A 616 -10.37 24.53 26.91
CA GLY A 616 -10.42 24.23 25.48
C GLY A 616 -9.46 23.10 25.05
N TRP A 617 -9.60 22.71 23.79
CA TRP A 617 -8.70 21.73 23.18
C TRP A 617 -7.27 22.26 23.13
N GLN A 618 -6.33 21.38 23.47
CA GLN A 618 -4.88 21.63 23.47
C GLN A 618 -4.20 20.51 22.70
N GLU A 619 -3.21 20.86 21.91
CA GLU A 619 -2.39 19.88 21.23
C GLU A 619 -1.26 19.41 22.13
N LEU A 620 -1.10 18.10 22.25
CA LEU A 620 0.01 17.48 22.93
C LEU A 620 0.88 16.75 21.90
N ARG A 621 2.16 17.10 21.84
CA ARG A 621 3.15 16.46 20.97
C ARG A 621 4.27 15.84 21.80
N PHE A 622 4.64 14.60 21.43
CA PHE A 622 5.70 13.82 22.03
C PHE A 622 6.63 13.31 20.94
N ASP A 623 7.86 13.79 20.89
CA ASP A 623 8.89 13.35 19.96
C ASP A 623 9.75 12.27 20.56
N PHE A 624 10.06 11.20 19.80
CA PHE A 624 10.83 10.06 20.26
C PHE A 624 11.41 9.26 19.10
N ASP A 625 12.34 8.34 19.40
CA ASP A 625 12.78 7.35 18.44
C ASP A 625 12.00 6.04 18.67
N SER A 626 11.54 5.42 17.58
CA SER A 626 10.98 4.07 17.64
C SER A 626 12.03 3.08 18.17
N PRO A 627 11.61 1.95 18.78
CA PRO A 627 12.55 0.97 19.30
C PRO A 627 13.51 0.45 18.21
N ARG A 628 14.79 0.31 18.54
CA ARG A 628 15.82 -0.24 17.63
C ARG A 628 15.81 -1.77 17.58
N VAL A 629 14.64 -2.36 17.62
CA VAL A 629 14.43 -3.81 17.58
C VAL A 629 13.35 -4.13 16.57
N THR A 630 13.48 -5.26 15.91
CA THR A 630 12.37 -5.78 15.12
C THR A 630 11.26 -6.22 16.08
N ALA A 631 10.25 -5.39 16.21
CA ALA A 631 9.07 -5.69 16.99
C ALA A 631 7.94 -6.12 16.07
N ILE A 632 7.07 -6.99 16.58
CA ILE A 632 5.89 -7.44 15.83
C ILE A 632 4.62 -6.70 16.24
N SER A 633 4.67 -5.92 17.28
CA SER A 633 3.60 -4.99 17.61
C SER A 633 4.15 -3.85 18.47
N TYR A 634 3.49 -2.71 18.32
CA TYR A 634 3.87 -1.46 18.94
C TYR A 634 2.62 -0.69 19.36
N ARG A 635 2.67 0.02 20.47
CA ARG A 635 1.60 0.91 20.89
C ARG A 635 2.12 2.12 21.67
N VAL A 636 1.35 3.19 21.63
CA VAL A 636 1.50 4.34 22.52
C VAL A 636 0.43 4.26 23.60
N VAL A 637 0.82 4.54 24.82
CA VAL A 637 -0.07 4.57 25.99
C VAL A 637 -0.01 5.95 26.61
N LEU A 638 -1.17 6.55 26.84
CA LEU A 638 -1.28 7.79 27.59
C LEU A 638 -1.75 7.47 29.02
N LYS A 639 -1.05 8.03 29.99
CA LYS A 639 -1.44 8.03 31.39
C LYS A 639 -1.84 9.44 31.78
N VAL A 640 -3.09 9.62 32.20
CA VAL A 640 -3.61 10.86 32.72
C VAL A 640 -3.58 10.83 34.23
N THR A 641 -2.91 11.80 34.84
CA THR A 641 -2.78 11.94 36.28
C THR A 641 -3.41 13.28 36.67
N PRO A 642 -4.62 13.30 37.25
CA PRO A 642 -5.23 14.52 37.77
C PRO A 642 -4.33 15.17 38.81
N LEU A 643 -4.29 16.50 38.85
CA LEU A 643 -3.60 17.23 39.92
C LEU A 643 -4.36 17.15 41.25
N ASP A 644 -5.65 16.91 41.21
CA ASP A 644 -6.50 16.65 42.35
C ASP A 644 -7.29 15.35 42.09
N SER A 645 -7.08 14.35 42.90
CA SER A 645 -7.74 13.06 42.81
C SER A 645 -9.00 12.94 43.68
N ALA A 646 -9.38 14.00 44.40
CA ALA A 646 -10.53 13.98 45.31
C ALA A 646 -11.87 13.88 44.57
N GLU A 647 -11.92 14.39 43.31
CA GLU A 647 -13.10 14.35 42.45
C GLU A 647 -12.88 13.46 41.23
N GLU A 648 -13.99 13.07 40.58
CA GLU A 648 -13.93 12.40 39.29
C GLU A 648 -13.36 13.35 38.25
N HIS A 649 -12.45 12.85 37.43
CA HIS A 649 -11.74 13.62 36.39
C HIS A 649 -12.02 13.06 35.00
N ARG A 650 -12.30 13.94 34.03
CA ARG A 650 -12.55 13.58 32.62
C ARG A 650 -11.56 14.23 31.70
N THR A 651 -11.03 13.43 30.79
CA THR A 651 -10.17 13.89 29.69
C THR A 651 -10.72 13.36 28.37
N TRP A 652 -10.74 14.19 27.36
CA TRP A 652 -11.16 13.83 26.01
C TRP A 652 -9.97 13.92 25.06
N PHE A 653 -9.92 13.00 24.11
CA PHE A 653 -8.88 12.91 23.11
C PHE A 653 -9.49 12.80 21.72
N ASP A 654 -8.84 13.44 20.74
CA ASP A 654 -9.21 13.42 19.33
C ASP A 654 -7.99 13.70 18.46
N ASP A 655 -8.10 13.60 17.12
CA ASP A 655 -7.03 13.87 16.15
C ASP A 655 -5.71 13.21 16.53
N ILE A 656 -5.76 11.92 16.79
CA ILE A 656 -4.64 11.16 17.29
C ILE A 656 -3.79 10.69 16.12
N ALA A 657 -2.50 11.02 16.14
CA ALA A 657 -1.57 10.63 15.11
C ALA A 657 -0.29 10.02 15.67
N LEU A 658 0.19 9.00 15.00
CA LEU A 658 1.53 8.45 15.18
C LEU A 658 2.30 8.66 13.89
N ILE A 659 3.25 9.59 13.91
CA ILE A 659 3.99 10.02 12.74
C ILE A 659 5.34 9.33 12.71
N GLU A 660 5.64 8.64 11.62
CA GLU A 660 6.99 8.20 11.26
C GLU A 660 7.63 9.27 10.39
N TRP A 661 8.75 9.86 10.84
CA TRP A 661 9.47 10.87 10.08
C TRP A 661 10.40 10.21 9.07
N LEU A 662 10.24 10.60 7.81
CA LEU A 662 11.10 10.16 6.73
C LEU A 662 12.37 11.01 6.72
N SER A 663 13.49 10.39 7.00
CA SER A 663 14.82 11.04 6.92
C SER A 663 15.39 10.95 5.50
N PRO A 664 16.22 11.92 5.08
CA PRO A 664 16.72 13.07 5.82
C PRO A 664 15.73 14.23 5.85
N PRO A 665 15.89 15.20 6.78
CA PRO A 665 15.19 16.46 6.67
C PRO A 665 15.54 17.05 5.30
N LEU A 666 14.54 17.42 4.55
CA LEU A 666 14.72 18.06 3.26
C LEU A 666 15.31 19.44 3.51
N GLY A 667 16.26 19.85 2.67
CA GLY A 667 17.01 21.09 2.84
C GLY A 667 16.12 22.33 2.93
N ALA A 668 16.70 23.43 3.33
CA ALA A 668 16.03 24.71 3.51
C ALA A 668 15.18 25.10 2.30
N GLY A 669 13.87 25.17 2.50
CA GLY A 669 12.90 25.68 1.57
C GLY A 669 11.71 26.19 2.37
N GLU A 670 11.06 27.26 1.93
CA GLU A 670 9.80 27.69 2.55
C GLU A 670 8.75 26.61 2.38
N VAL A 671 8.00 26.34 3.45
CA VAL A 671 6.81 25.50 3.37
C VAL A 671 5.88 26.11 2.34
N PRO A 672 5.51 25.38 1.30
CA PRO A 672 4.68 25.95 0.26
C PRO A 672 3.38 26.52 0.82
N PRO A 673 2.88 27.64 0.30
CA PRO A 673 1.73 28.34 0.87
C PRO A 673 0.49 27.49 1.06
N HIS A 674 0.24 26.52 0.16
CA HIS A 674 -0.92 25.64 0.28
C HIS A 674 -0.72 24.54 1.34
N ILE A 675 0.51 24.15 1.64
CA ILE A 675 0.84 23.27 2.76
C ILE A 675 0.70 24.07 4.07
N ALA A 676 1.27 25.25 4.15
CA ALA A 676 1.20 26.12 5.32
C ALA A 676 -0.25 26.48 5.70
N ASN A 677 -1.10 26.72 4.72
CA ASN A 677 -2.51 27.07 4.97
C ASN A 677 -3.34 25.89 5.53
N LYS A 678 -2.95 24.64 5.24
CA LYS A 678 -3.61 23.46 5.81
C LYS A 678 -3.06 23.06 7.18
N GLN A 679 -1.86 23.49 7.52
CA GLN A 679 -1.25 23.26 8.84
C GLN A 679 -1.94 24.04 9.97
N ALA A 680 -2.67 25.10 9.66
CA ALA A 680 -3.30 25.96 10.66
C ALA A 680 -4.41 25.26 11.47
N SER A 681 -4.86 24.09 11.06
CA SER A 681 -5.90 23.35 11.75
C SER A 681 -5.40 22.23 12.66
N HIS A 682 -4.25 21.62 12.35
CA HIS A 682 -3.66 20.53 13.15
C HIS A 682 -2.15 20.53 12.98
N ALA A 683 -1.43 20.53 14.08
CA ALA A 683 0.01 20.62 14.12
C ALA A 683 0.72 19.64 13.18
N GLY A 684 1.11 20.14 12.06
CA GLY A 684 1.96 19.43 11.13
C GLY A 684 1.28 18.43 10.21
N PHE A 685 -0.06 18.41 10.07
CA PHE A 685 -0.73 17.54 9.12
C PHE A 685 -1.22 18.26 7.87
N VAL A 686 -0.92 17.68 6.73
CA VAL A 686 -1.55 18.04 5.46
C VAL A 686 -2.42 16.87 5.02
N THR A 687 -3.72 17.09 4.97
CA THR A 687 -4.66 16.11 4.43
C THR A 687 -4.59 16.13 2.91
N ARG A 688 -4.43 14.98 2.27
CA ARG A 688 -4.32 14.87 0.82
C ARG A 688 -5.61 14.97 0.06
N TYR A 689 -6.74 14.70 0.69
CA TYR A 689 -8.03 14.70 0.01
C TYR A 689 -8.89 15.82 0.58
N PRO A 690 -9.59 16.58 -0.28
CA PRO A 690 -10.64 17.43 0.24
C PRO A 690 -11.73 16.53 0.88
N HIS A 691 -12.19 16.94 2.02
CA HIS A 691 -13.35 16.33 2.69
C HIS A 691 -14.62 16.47 1.84
#